data_fa3ffb3bfae56c7a9a13a49c8c364473
#
_entry.id   fa3ffb3bfae56c7a9a13a49c8c364473
#
_cell.length_a   1.000
_cell.length_b   1.000
_cell.length_c   1.000
_cell.angle_alpha   90.00
_cell.angle_beta   90.00
_cell.angle_gamma   90.00
#
_symmetry.space_group_name_H-M   'P 1'
#
loop_
_entity.id
_entity.type
_entity.pdbx_description
1 polymer ?
#
loop_
_entity_poly.entity_id
_entity_poly.type
_entity_poly.pdbx_seq_one_letter_code
_entity_poly.pdbx_strand_id
1 'polypeptide(L)'
;MTPTEAQTRQQIIDAQLAQAGWGVKDRNLLAEYLHRIAEDGADTVGFSDYALLGKSEQPIGLVEVKRSSRDELAGKRQAAGYADDILRRFGQDPFIFLANGKTIQFWDRERYPPRRVSGFFSREDLERLLHQRQYAQPLNRMEINHAIAGRDYQIEAIRRVAEAIDQARRYFLLVMATGTGKTRTVIALIDLLLRAKRAQRILFLADRRELVRQAMGAIREHLPNESVARLEAGELAPGARIHVATYASMMQVYSQFSVGHYDLIVADESHRSIYNRYQAIFDRFDALQLGLTATPTDFIDHNTFQLFGCEDGVPTFNYPLEQAVSDGYLVAHRVLQTQTSFQVRGIHGSQVPLAAEPQVREQLAKQGIDIEELDFAGTDLEKTVTNTGTNQSLAREFMEKCRKDVLGLPHKAIIFAVSHAHAKRLYEAFNALYPDYQRRGMAEIIDSHMERAELTLDDFKHRDMPRVAISVDMLDTGIDVPPIQTLMFAKPVFSRVKFWQMIGRGTRLYADPLTGARKKDFLIIDCWNNFDYFQLNPEGEPDHPSEPLPVRLFRLRLERRALQVARRLDDQRIIADLRAQLARLPQDNINIQPHLDELRRLQHTWPEPAEASDRHLSQTIAPLMRYDWTEALVEIQFRVLAERLTCAWLAVRDDEVARLAERVRESIANLAGTVREVAAVAEQRAWVRSPGFWAHLDLERLQTLQDTFAPLMRFRQSQRPDIIELDLPDQISTRRWIIYGPAGEGAFADGYRERVEAGVRRLAETQPALIKLQRGDAPDGEDLAALTRALNQSDLFVTEEVLRELYEQPAANLADFMRHILELRHLPSWEERIRAAFEQFIQDHGGLSASQINFLRAIRAAVLQHARLTRDQLARPPLARAGRVEALFKPAEIDEILDFANRLVDAA
;
A
#
# COMPACT_ATOMS: atom_id res chain seq x y z
N MET A 1 27.56 -6.26 -40.33
CA MET A 1 28.95 -6.59 -39.87
C MET A 1 29.05 -6.20 -38.40
N THR A 2 29.45 -7.10 -37.53
CA THR A 2 29.73 -6.79 -36.12
C THR A 2 30.93 -5.84 -36.10
N PRO A 3 30.84 -4.70 -35.35
CA PRO A 3 31.94 -3.74 -35.27
C PRO A 3 33.19 -4.40 -34.75
N THR A 4 34.35 -3.94 -35.20
CA THR A 4 35.66 -4.36 -34.66
C THR A 4 35.80 -3.83 -33.23
N GLU A 5 36.74 -4.40 -32.44
CA GLU A 5 37.02 -3.94 -31.08
C GLU A 5 37.39 -2.47 -31.04
N ALA A 6 38.20 -1.99 -31.97
CA ALA A 6 38.55 -0.57 -32.12
C ALA A 6 37.32 0.31 -32.48
N GLN A 7 36.42 -0.18 -33.33
CA GLN A 7 35.19 0.54 -33.67
C GLN A 7 34.21 0.58 -32.49
N THR A 8 34.10 -0.49 -31.72
CA THR A 8 33.27 -0.56 -30.49
C THR A 8 33.80 0.43 -29.47
N ARG A 9 35.13 0.50 -29.30
CA ARG A 9 35.83 1.43 -28.41
C ARG A 9 35.51 2.87 -28.77
N GLN A 10 35.82 3.30 -30.00
CA GLN A 10 35.66 4.69 -30.43
C GLN A 10 34.22 5.17 -30.55
N GLN A 11 33.31 4.34 -30.98
CA GLN A 11 31.91 4.75 -31.28
C GLN A 11 30.98 4.65 -30.11
N ILE A 12 31.23 3.72 -29.15
CA ILE A 12 30.31 3.44 -28.07
C ILE A 12 30.93 3.75 -26.70
N ILE A 13 32.09 3.15 -26.41
CA ILE A 13 32.71 3.25 -25.08
C ILE A 13 33.19 4.64 -24.75
N ASP A 14 33.83 5.33 -25.71
CA ASP A 14 34.33 6.73 -25.51
C ASP A 14 33.16 7.67 -25.17
N ALA A 15 32.02 7.54 -25.85
CA ALA A 15 30.84 8.35 -25.59
C ALA A 15 30.26 8.08 -24.19
N GLN A 16 30.24 6.81 -23.75
CA GLN A 16 29.73 6.41 -22.44
C GLN A 16 30.66 6.86 -21.30
N LEU A 17 31.98 6.77 -21.51
CA LEU A 17 32.96 7.29 -20.57
C LEU A 17 32.84 8.81 -20.43
N ALA A 18 32.70 9.53 -21.55
CA ALA A 18 32.52 11.00 -21.56
C ALA A 18 31.22 11.38 -20.81
N GLN A 19 30.14 10.63 -20.98
CA GLN A 19 28.89 10.87 -20.26
C GLN A 19 29.04 10.66 -18.73
N ALA A 20 29.95 9.76 -18.32
CA ALA A 20 30.29 9.55 -16.91
C ALA A 20 31.33 10.55 -16.37
N GLY A 21 31.75 11.54 -17.17
CA GLY A 21 32.72 12.59 -16.81
C GLY A 21 34.18 12.17 -16.95
N TRP A 22 34.47 11.14 -17.76
CA TRP A 22 35.83 10.70 -18.05
C TRP A 22 36.29 11.25 -19.40
N GLY A 23 37.46 11.89 -19.44
CA GLY A 23 38.01 12.44 -20.66
C GLY A 23 39.51 12.65 -20.61
N VAL A 24 40.19 12.44 -21.74
CA VAL A 24 41.62 12.63 -21.87
C VAL A 24 41.99 14.11 -21.63
N LYS A 25 41.13 15.06 -22.05
CA LYS A 25 41.35 16.51 -21.85
C LYS A 25 41.31 16.89 -20.38
N ASP A 26 40.52 16.16 -19.57
CA ASP A 26 40.35 16.42 -18.13
C ASP A 26 41.43 15.75 -17.29
N ARG A 27 42.39 15.08 -17.92
CA ARG A 27 43.48 14.32 -17.28
C ARG A 27 43.05 13.28 -16.29
N ASN A 28 41.84 12.73 -16.46
CA ASN A 28 41.28 11.70 -15.61
C ASN A 28 41.08 10.35 -16.33
N LEU A 29 41.43 10.27 -17.62
CA LEU A 29 41.40 9.11 -18.48
C LEU A 29 42.69 8.93 -19.26
N LEU A 30 43.29 7.75 -19.18
CA LEU A 30 44.42 7.35 -20.03
C LEU A 30 43.96 6.16 -20.90
N ALA A 31 44.12 6.30 -22.21
CA ALA A 31 43.90 5.22 -23.17
C ALA A 31 45.21 4.38 -23.33
N GLU A 32 45.05 3.09 -23.56
CA GLU A 32 46.15 2.12 -23.76
C GLU A 32 47.22 2.19 -22.63
N TYR A 33 46.72 2.00 -21.38
CA TYR A 33 47.58 2.04 -20.20
C TYR A 33 48.47 0.80 -20.09
N LEU A 34 49.81 1.02 -19.98
CA LEU A 34 50.80 -0.03 -19.95
C LEU A 34 50.90 -0.73 -18.59
N HIS A 35 50.82 -2.04 -18.61
CA HIS A 35 50.96 -2.97 -17.46
C HIS A 35 52.15 -3.93 -17.61
N ARG A 36 52.75 -4.25 -16.48
CA ARG A 36 53.73 -5.34 -16.40
C ARG A 36 53.08 -6.54 -15.70
N ILE A 37 52.87 -7.62 -16.44
CA ILE A 37 52.16 -8.81 -15.96
C ILE A 37 53.21 -9.88 -15.71
N ALA A 38 53.22 -10.49 -14.51
CA ALA A 38 54.04 -11.66 -14.24
C ALA A 38 53.24 -12.93 -14.64
N GLU A 39 53.61 -13.52 -15.80
CA GLU A 39 53.09 -14.81 -16.24
C GLU A 39 54.25 -15.84 -16.27
N ASP A 40 54.07 -16.97 -15.58
CA ASP A 40 55.01 -18.13 -15.55
C ASP A 40 56.47 -17.75 -15.30
N GLY A 41 56.75 -16.69 -14.50
CA GLY A 41 58.08 -16.25 -14.16
C GLY A 41 58.74 -15.32 -15.16
N ALA A 42 58.04 -14.86 -16.20
CA ALA A 42 58.48 -13.86 -17.15
C ALA A 42 57.61 -12.57 -17.04
N ASP A 43 58.23 -11.39 -17.02
CA ASP A 43 57.52 -10.12 -17.12
C ASP A 43 57.07 -9.88 -18.57
N THR A 44 55.78 -10.03 -18.81
CA THR A 44 55.15 -9.70 -20.10
C THR A 44 54.53 -8.29 -20.01
N VAL A 45 54.46 -7.60 -21.14
CA VAL A 45 53.87 -6.27 -21.26
C VAL A 45 52.47 -6.41 -21.84
N GLY A 46 51.48 -5.83 -21.18
CA GLY A 46 50.08 -5.76 -21.63
C GLY A 46 49.53 -4.33 -21.56
N PHE A 47 48.47 -4.06 -22.25
CA PHE A 47 47.78 -2.79 -22.25
C PHE A 47 46.30 -2.99 -21.91
N SER A 48 45.79 -2.26 -20.89
CA SER A 48 44.35 -2.09 -20.74
C SER A 48 43.83 -1.02 -21.68
N ASP A 49 42.58 -1.15 -22.13
CA ASP A 49 42.02 -0.18 -23.06
C ASP A 49 41.97 1.23 -22.44
N TYR A 50 41.56 1.31 -21.14
CA TYR A 50 41.59 2.58 -20.42
C TYR A 50 41.97 2.38 -18.94
N ALA A 51 42.65 3.38 -18.37
CA ALA A 51 42.84 3.59 -16.94
C ALA A 51 42.09 4.83 -16.49
N LEU A 52 41.26 4.72 -15.47
CA LEU A 52 40.49 5.82 -14.87
C LEU A 52 41.24 6.35 -13.67
N LEU A 53 41.60 7.67 -13.70
CA LEU A 53 42.48 8.28 -12.71
C LEU A 53 41.66 9.00 -11.62
N GLY A 54 42.03 8.77 -10.38
CA GLY A 54 41.54 9.53 -9.22
C GLY A 54 42.13 10.95 -9.12
N LYS A 55 41.75 11.67 -8.07
CA LYS A 55 42.31 13.03 -7.78
C LYS A 55 43.80 13.02 -7.51
N SER A 56 44.35 11.91 -7.06
CA SER A 56 45.78 11.68 -6.86
C SER A 56 46.54 11.33 -8.15
N GLU A 57 45.87 11.37 -9.31
CA GLU A 57 46.40 10.94 -10.61
C GLU A 57 46.82 9.45 -10.66
N GLN A 58 46.40 8.66 -9.68
CA GLN A 58 46.64 7.21 -9.66
C GLN A 58 45.43 6.48 -10.28
N PRO A 59 45.66 5.32 -10.93
CA PRO A 59 44.60 4.51 -11.49
C PRO A 59 43.68 3.93 -10.37
N ILE A 60 42.43 4.34 -10.37
CA ILE A 60 41.40 3.84 -9.47
C ILE A 60 40.42 2.89 -10.15
N GLY A 61 40.43 2.84 -11.46
CA GLY A 61 39.63 1.93 -12.26
C GLY A 61 40.32 1.56 -13.57
N LEU A 62 39.96 0.39 -14.10
CA LEU A 62 40.38 -0.13 -15.39
C LEU A 62 39.14 -0.43 -16.24
N VAL A 63 39.24 -0.17 -17.54
CA VAL A 63 38.23 -0.61 -18.52
C VAL A 63 38.88 -1.51 -19.52
N GLU A 64 38.32 -2.72 -19.68
CA GLU A 64 38.70 -3.69 -20.68
C GLU A 64 37.55 -3.92 -21.63
N VAL A 65 37.78 -3.69 -22.91
CA VAL A 65 36.78 -3.79 -23.97
C VAL A 65 36.97 -5.11 -24.75
N LYS A 66 35.94 -5.88 -24.91
CA LYS A 66 35.96 -7.13 -25.68
C LYS A 66 34.91 -7.12 -26.79
N ARG A 67 35.11 -7.89 -27.85
CA ARG A 67 34.08 -8.12 -28.87
C ARG A 67 32.92 -8.92 -28.26
N SER A 68 31.72 -8.59 -28.69
CA SER A 68 30.45 -9.18 -28.17
C SER A 68 30.31 -10.70 -28.34
N SER A 69 31.27 -11.37 -29.03
CA SER A 69 31.25 -12.79 -29.37
C SER A 69 32.38 -13.63 -28.76
N ARG A 70 33.24 -13.04 -27.90
CA ARG A 70 34.35 -13.79 -27.26
C ARG A 70 34.11 -14.08 -25.79
N ASP A 71 34.77 -15.13 -25.32
CA ASP A 71 34.71 -15.69 -23.98
C ASP A 71 34.93 -14.60 -22.90
N GLU A 72 33.91 -14.33 -22.11
CA GLU A 72 33.91 -13.38 -20.98
C GLU A 72 34.99 -13.75 -19.95
N LEU A 73 35.30 -15.06 -19.81
CA LEU A 73 36.31 -15.56 -18.87
C LEU A 73 37.73 -15.14 -19.23
N ALA A 74 38.07 -15.08 -20.52
CA ALA A 74 39.42 -14.68 -20.95
C ALA A 74 39.67 -13.18 -20.67
N GLY A 75 38.68 -12.32 -20.93
CA GLY A 75 38.74 -10.90 -20.61
C GLY A 75 38.86 -10.64 -19.11
N LYS A 76 38.16 -11.42 -18.29
CA LYS A 76 38.22 -11.35 -16.83
C LYS A 76 39.60 -11.65 -16.25
N ARG A 77 40.28 -12.70 -16.77
CA ARG A 77 41.65 -13.07 -16.34
C ARG A 77 42.66 -11.96 -16.70
N GLN A 78 42.59 -11.45 -17.91
CA GLN A 78 43.45 -10.39 -18.39
C GLN A 78 43.29 -9.10 -17.55
N ALA A 79 42.05 -8.64 -17.32
CA ALA A 79 41.77 -7.48 -16.50
C ALA A 79 42.22 -7.67 -15.03
N ALA A 80 42.11 -8.88 -14.49
CA ALA A 80 42.62 -9.20 -13.16
C ALA A 80 44.15 -9.07 -13.09
N GLY A 81 44.88 -9.55 -14.11
CA GLY A 81 46.36 -9.38 -14.19
C GLY A 81 46.77 -7.90 -14.26
N TYR A 82 46.04 -7.07 -14.99
CA TYR A 82 46.27 -5.62 -15.02
C TYR A 82 45.99 -4.96 -13.64
N ALA A 83 44.94 -5.37 -12.97
CA ALA A 83 44.64 -4.88 -11.63
C ALA A 83 45.72 -5.29 -10.62
N ASP A 84 46.29 -6.48 -10.72
CA ASP A 84 47.40 -6.95 -9.88
C ASP A 84 48.68 -6.12 -10.10
N ASP A 85 48.96 -5.66 -11.33
CA ASP A 85 50.07 -4.76 -11.62
C ASP A 85 49.89 -3.38 -10.93
N ILE A 86 48.66 -2.80 -11.01
CA ILE A 86 48.31 -1.57 -10.31
C ILE A 86 48.40 -1.72 -8.80
N LEU A 87 47.89 -2.81 -8.25
CA LEU A 87 47.98 -3.11 -6.82
C LEU A 87 49.45 -3.17 -6.36
N ARG A 88 50.31 -3.84 -7.11
CA ARG A 88 51.77 -3.91 -6.81
C ARG A 88 52.46 -2.55 -6.88
N ARG A 89 52.09 -1.68 -7.86
CA ARG A 89 52.73 -0.38 -8.09
C ARG A 89 52.25 0.70 -7.12
N PHE A 90 50.94 0.71 -6.81
CA PHE A 90 50.30 1.82 -6.09
C PHE A 90 49.75 1.41 -4.74
N GLY A 91 49.75 0.11 -4.38
CA GLY A 91 49.22 -0.41 -3.11
C GLY A 91 47.69 -0.38 -3.03
N GLN A 92 46.97 -0.14 -4.14
CA GLN A 92 45.53 0.00 -4.20
C GLN A 92 44.98 -0.83 -5.34
N ASP A 93 44.00 -1.70 -5.02
CA ASP A 93 43.29 -2.52 -6.03
C ASP A 93 42.28 -1.66 -6.80
N PRO A 94 42.43 -1.52 -8.14
CA PRO A 94 41.50 -0.72 -8.93
C PRO A 94 40.18 -1.45 -9.13
N PHE A 95 39.11 -0.71 -9.38
CA PHE A 95 37.88 -1.27 -9.88
C PHE A 95 38.01 -1.69 -11.34
N ILE A 96 37.32 -2.72 -11.76
CA ILE A 96 37.38 -3.24 -13.12
C ILE A 96 36.03 -3.07 -13.80
N PHE A 97 36.02 -2.51 -15.00
CA PHE A 97 34.89 -2.50 -15.91
C PHE A 97 35.20 -3.42 -17.09
N LEU A 98 34.34 -4.41 -17.33
CA LEU A 98 34.39 -5.27 -18.52
C LEU A 98 33.27 -4.83 -19.45
N ALA A 99 33.60 -4.31 -20.62
CA ALA A 99 32.63 -3.77 -21.57
C ALA A 99 32.73 -4.43 -22.94
N ASN A 100 31.60 -4.66 -23.60
CA ASN A 100 31.54 -5.23 -24.95
C ASN A 100 30.67 -4.40 -25.92
N GLY A 101 30.40 -3.15 -25.59
CA GLY A 101 29.52 -2.26 -26.34
C GLY A 101 28.01 -2.56 -26.18
N LYS A 102 27.61 -3.70 -25.62
CA LYS A 102 26.22 -4.06 -25.31
C LYS A 102 25.94 -4.15 -23.82
N THR A 103 26.93 -4.56 -23.06
CA THR A 103 26.84 -4.71 -21.60
C THR A 103 28.10 -4.15 -20.95
N ILE A 104 27.97 -3.64 -19.75
CA ILE A 104 29.05 -3.24 -18.86
C ILE A 104 28.91 -4.06 -17.59
N GLN A 105 29.99 -4.72 -17.19
CA GLN A 105 30.09 -5.38 -15.90
C GLN A 105 31.07 -4.57 -15.02
N PHE A 106 30.69 -4.34 -13.77
CA PHE A 106 31.52 -3.75 -12.76
C PHE A 106 32.00 -4.79 -11.78
N TRP A 107 33.28 -4.78 -11.47
CA TRP A 107 33.91 -5.74 -10.58
C TRP A 107 34.73 -5.04 -9.49
N ASP A 108 34.24 -5.19 -8.27
CA ASP A 108 34.94 -4.87 -7.03
C ASP A 108 35.52 -6.17 -6.47
N ARG A 109 36.77 -6.48 -6.80
CA ARG A 109 37.43 -7.77 -6.47
C ARG A 109 37.45 -8.08 -4.98
N GLU A 110 37.44 -7.05 -4.13
CA GLU A 110 37.50 -7.21 -2.66
C GLU A 110 36.15 -7.56 -2.05
N ARG A 111 35.03 -7.15 -2.67
CA ARG A 111 33.72 -7.21 -2.03
C ARG A 111 32.68 -8.03 -2.80
N TYR A 112 32.69 -7.95 -4.12
CA TYR A 112 31.60 -8.50 -4.92
C TYR A 112 32.12 -9.17 -6.20
N PRO A 113 31.48 -10.26 -6.69
CA PRO A 113 31.73 -10.79 -8.03
C PRO A 113 31.34 -9.76 -9.11
N PRO A 114 31.83 -9.91 -10.36
CA PRO A 114 31.42 -9.07 -11.47
C PRO A 114 29.90 -9.07 -11.62
N ARG A 115 29.32 -7.88 -11.79
CA ARG A 115 27.88 -7.69 -11.97
C ARG A 115 27.60 -6.69 -13.06
N ARG A 116 26.46 -6.87 -13.73
CA ARG A 116 26.01 -5.93 -14.76
C ARG A 116 25.60 -4.61 -14.11
N VAL A 117 26.04 -3.51 -14.74
CA VAL A 117 25.70 -2.14 -14.34
C VAL A 117 25.16 -1.36 -15.52
N SER A 118 24.41 -0.29 -15.23
CA SER A 118 23.75 0.52 -16.25
C SER A 118 24.67 1.52 -16.97
N GLY A 119 25.91 1.71 -16.54
CA GLY A 119 26.88 2.60 -17.15
C GLY A 119 28.18 2.66 -16.36
N PHE A 120 29.12 3.49 -16.81
CA PHE A 120 30.34 3.77 -16.06
C PHE A 120 30.03 4.65 -14.85
N PHE A 121 30.75 4.45 -13.77
CA PHE A 121 30.67 5.27 -12.56
C PHE A 121 31.45 6.56 -12.77
N SER A 122 31.02 7.64 -12.13
CA SER A 122 31.77 8.88 -12.11
C SER A 122 33.06 8.75 -11.26
N ARG A 123 33.99 9.69 -11.41
CA ARG A 123 35.19 9.75 -10.57
C ARG A 123 34.85 9.86 -9.08
N GLU A 124 33.86 10.67 -8.73
CA GLU A 124 33.41 10.82 -7.35
C GLU A 124 32.85 9.51 -6.80
N ASP A 125 32.13 8.73 -7.61
CA ASP A 125 31.59 7.44 -7.19
C ASP A 125 32.69 6.45 -6.87
N LEU A 126 33.68 6.32 -7.75
CA LEU A 126 34.81 5.42 -7.53
C LEU A 126 35.66 5.82 -6.33
N GLU A 127 35.95 7.12 -6.16
CA GLU A 127 36.66 7.63 -4.97
C GLU A 127 35.91 7.36 -3.68
N ARG A 128 34.57 7.51 -3.68
CA ARG A 128 33.73 7.18 -2.53
C ARG A 128 33.76 5.69 -2.21
N LEU A 129 33.70 4.84 -3.22
CA LEU A 129 33.81 3.39 -3.04
C LEU A 129 35.19 2.98 -2.49
N LEU A 130 36.28 3.62 -2.94
CA LEU A 130 37.61 3.41 -2.39
C LEU A 130 37.70 3.82 -0.91
N HIS A 131 37.14 4.97 -0.56
CA HIS A 131 37.03 5.40 0.82
C HIS A 131 36.23 4.39 1.66
N GLN A 132 35.16 3.85 1.14
CA GLN A 132 34.37 2.80 1.81
C GLN A 132 35.18 1.51 1.97
N ARG A 133 36.01 1.11 0.98
CA ARG A 133 36.90 -0.06 1.14
C ARG A 133 37.88 0.14 2.31
N GLN A 134 38.47 1.33 2.39
CA GLN A 134 39.53 1.62 3.34
C GLN A 134 38.99 1.76 4.79
N TYR A 135 37.78 2.35 4.96
CA TYR A 135 37.30 2.77 6.28
C TYR A 135 36.05 2.03 6.75
N ALA A 136 35.47 1.13 5.94
CA ALA A 136 34.27 0.39 6.33
C ALA A 136 34.56 -0.61 7.47
N GLN A 137 33.67 -0.61 8.43
CA GLN A 137 33.70 -1.53 9.56
C GLN A 137 32.73 -2.70 9.37
N PRO A 138 33.00 -3.89 9.91
CA PRO A 138 32.06 -5.00 9.97
C PRO A 138 30.81 -4.61 10.74
N LEU A 139 29.64 -4.83 10.16
CA LEU A 139 28.37 -4.42 10.74
C LEU A 139 28.00 -5.19 12.00
N ASN A 140 28.40 -6.46 12.08
CA ASN A 140 28.18 -7.31 13.25
C ASN A 140 28.90 -6.85 14.52
N ARG A 141 29.90 -5.97 14.40
CA ARG A 141 30.63 -5.37 15.52
C ARG A 141 30.08 -4.01 15.97
N MET A 142 29.13 -3.47 15.21
CA MET A 142 28.56 -2.16 15.48
C MET A 142 27.33 -2.27 16.36
N GLU A 143 27.21 -1.39 17.34
CA GLU A 143 26.01 -1.29 18.17
C GLU A 143 24.88 -0.59 17.39
N ILE A 144 23.67 -1.15 17.48
CA ILE A 144 22.46 -0.52 16.94
C ILE A 144 22.06 0.61 17.89
N ASN A 145 21.65 1.75 17.34
CA ASN A 145 21.19 2.88 18.14
C ASN A 145 19.79 2.61 18.72
N HIS A 146 19.73 2.19 19.98
CA HIS A 146 18.50 1.87 20.69
C HIS A 146 17.57 3.09 20.89
N ALA A 147 18.08 4.32 20.82
CA ALA A 147 17.24 5.51 20.86
C ALA A 147 16.37 5.66 19.59
N ILE A 148 16.83 5.11 18.46
CA ILE A 148 16.09 5.10 17.21
C ILE A 148 15.20 3.84 17.11
N ALA A 149 15.75 2.65 17.34
CA ALA A 149 15.04 1.38 17.26
C ALA A 149 15.32 0.53 18.50
N GLY A 150 14.39 0.57 19.46
CA GLY A 150 14.57 -0.07 20.78
C GLY A 150 13.74 -1.34 21.00
N ARG A 151 12.95 -1.78 20.02
CA ARG A 151 12.14 -3.00 20.16
C ARG A 151 12.91 -4.21 19.60
N ASP A 152 12.80 -5.35 20.26
CA ASP A 152 13.59 -6.55 19.93
C ASP A 152 13.47 -6.98 18.47
N TYR A 153 12.27 -7.00 17.92
CA TYR A 153 12.05 -7.34 16.51
C TYR A 153 12.65 -6.31 15.54
N GLN A 154 12.75 -5.02 15.92
CA GLN A 154 13.40 -4.00 15.10
C GLN A 154 14.92 -4.24 15.07
N ILE A 155 15.50 -4.56 16.24
CA ILE A 155 16.90 -4.91 16.37
C ILE A 155 17.21 -6.16 15.56
N GLU A 156 16.35 -7.19 15.62
CA GLU A 156 16.50 -8.42 14.84
C GLU A 156 16.44 -8.12 13.32
N ALA A 157 15.48 -7.32 12.85
CA ALA A 157 15.39 -6.93 11.46
C ALA A 157 16.67 -6.25 10.96
N ILE A 158 17.22 -5.30 11.75
CA ILE A 158 18.46 -4.59 11.41
C ILE A 158 19.65 -5.57 11.37
N ARG A 159 19.76 -6.48 12.34
CA ARG A 159 20.83 -7.49 12.39
C ARG A 159 20.78 -8.42 11.18
N ARG A 160 19.61 -8.93 10.80
CA ARG A 160 19.48 -9.81 9.61
C ARG A 160 19.92 -9.12 8.32
N VAL A 161 19.56 -7.83 8.14
CA VAL A 161 20.04 -7.06 6.98
C VAL A 161 21.56 -6.81 7.08
N ALA A 162 22.07 -6.45 8.24
CA ALA A 162 23.49 -6.20 8.45
C ALA A 162 24.34 -7.46 8.17
N GLU A 163 23.93 -8.62 8.67
CA GLU A 163 24.58 -9.91 8.41
C GLU A 163 24.55 -10.27 6.93
N ALA A 164 23.42 -10.04 6.25
CA ALA A 164 23.29 -10.29 4.83
C ALA A 164 24.22 -9.36 3.99
N ILE A 165 24.40 -8.10 4.39
CA ILE A 165 25.37 -7.18 3.77
C ILE A 165 26.81 -7.68 3.97
N ASP A 166 27.17 -8.14 5.18
CA ASP A 166 28.50 -8.68 5.47
C ASP A 166 28.77 -10.01 4.69
N GLN A 167 27.70 -10.73 4.30
CA GLN A 167 27.74 -11.88 3.40
C GLN A 167 27.73 -11.51 1.90
N ALA A 168 27.94 -10.23 1.55
CA ALA A 168 27.93 -9.71 0.19
C ALA A 168 26.58 -9.79 -0.54
N ARG A 169 25.45 -9.95 0.18
CA ARG A 169 24.11 -9.78 -0.40
C ARG A 169 23.81 -8.30 -0.62
N ARG A 170 23.01 -7.99 -1.64
CA ARG A 170 22.74 -6.61 -2.07
C ARG A 170 21.26 -6.24 -2.06
N TYR A 171 20.38 -7.22 -1.94
CA TYR A 171 18.94 -7.08 -2.03
C TYR A 171 18.29 -7.64 -0.76
N PHE A 172 17.35 -6.90 -0.19
CA PHE A 172 16.72 -7.22 1.09
C PHE A 172 15.24 -6.86 1.05
N LEU A 173 14.40 -7.69 1.70
CA LEU A 173 12.97 -7.44 1.84
C LEU A 173 12.58 -7.55 3.32
N LEU A 174 12.05 -6.47 3.89
CA LEU A 174 11.45 -6.45 5.22
C LEU A 174 9.94 -6.43 5.10
N VAL A 175 9.29 -7.47 5.58
CA VAL A 175 7.84 -7.57 5.72
C VAL A 175 7.50 -7.29 7.17
N MET A 176 6.84 -6.17 7.43
CA MET A 176 6.51 -5.75 8.80
C MET A 176 5.11 -5.13 8.81
N ALA A 177 4.25 -5.57 9.71
CA ALA A 177 2.88 -5.07 9.82
C ALA A 177 2.83 -3.53 9.96
N THR A 178 1.74 -2.94 9.51
CA THR A 178 1.53 -1.49 9.67
C THR A 178 1.52 -1.14 11.16
N GLY A 179 2.35 -0.18 11.58
CA GLY A 179 2.41 0.23 12.99
C GLY A 179 3.55 -0.29 13.80
N THR A 180 4.31 -1.21 13.25
CA THR A 180 5.49 -1.77 13.91
C THR A 180 6.72 -0.86 13.83
N GLY A 181 6.63 0.29 13.15
CA GLY A 181 7.73 1.25 13.06
C GLY A 181 8.74 0.93 11.95
N LYS A 182 8.28 0.46 10.79
CA LYS A 182 9.13 0.21 9.59
C LYS A 182 10.11 1.33 9.30
N THR A 183 9.62 2.57 9.20
CA THR A 183 10.45 3.76 8.92
C THR A 183 11.53 3.95 9.98
N ARG A 184 11.20 3.77 11.24
CA ARG A 184 12.15 3.88 12.37
C ARG A 184 13.23 2.79 12.31
N THR A 185 12.85 1.56 12.00
CA THR A 185 13.79 0.44 11.80
C THR A 185 14.80 0.75 10.69
N VAL A 186 14.31 1.29 9.58
CA VAL A 186 15.18 1.65 8.44
C VAL A 186 16.06 2.86 8.76
N ILE A 187 15.59 3.87 9.49
CA ILE A 187 16.41 5.00 9.92
C ILE A 187 17.55 4.52 10.83
N ALA A 188 17.29 3.56 11.73
CA ALA A 188 18.33 2.96 12.56
C ALA A 188 19.34 2.12 11.75
N LEU A 189 18.88 1.44 10.68
CA LEU A 189 19.78 0.77 9.73
C LEU A 189 20.63 1.78 8.96
N ILE A 190 20.04 2.89 8.51
CA ILE A 190 20.78 3.99 7.85
C ILE A 190 21.85 4.56 8.79
N ASP A 191 21.50 4.82 10.05
CA ASP A 191 22.47 5.26 11.07
C ASP A 191 23.63 4.28 11.21
N LEU A 192 23.33 2.99 11.30
CA LEU A 192 24.32 1.92 11.40
C LEU A 192 25.28 1.92 10.18
N LEU A 193 24.72 1.99 8.96
CA LEU A 193 25.51 1.98 7.72
C LEU A 193 26.38 3.24 7.54
N LEU A 194 25.86 4.41 7.93
CA LEU A 194 26.61 5.67 7.89
C LEU A 194 27.78 5.65 8.88
N ARG A 195 27.55 5.24 10.12
CA ARG A 195 28.60 5.11 11.16
C ARG A 195 29.65 4.07 10.77
N ALA A 196 29.24 2.94 10.22
CA ALA A 196 30.13 1.89 9.73
C ALA A 196 30.86 2.24 8.42
N LYS A 197 30.63 3.42 7.82
CA LYS A 197 31.15 3.82 6.51
C LYS A 197 30.82 2.83 5.38
N ARG A 198 29.68 2.12 5.50
CA ARG A 198 29.18 1.20 4.47
C ARG A 198 28.30 1.89 3.44
N ALA A 199 27.69 3.03 3.79
CA ALA A 199 26.94 3.90 2.90
C ALA A 199 27.25 5.36 3.23
N GLN A 200 27.13 6.26 2.24
CA GLN A 200 27.28 7.71 2.39
C GLN A 200 26.16 8.47 1.68
N ARG A 201 25.60 7.94 0.61
CA ARG A 201 24.50 8.53 -0.18
C ARG A 201 23.33 7.56 -0.24
N ILE A 202 22.18 8.03 0.22
CA ILE A 202 20.99 7.20 0.41
C ILE A 202 19.83 7.82 -0.35
N LEU A 203 19.05 6.99 -1.04
CA LEU A 203 17.79 7.34 -1.66
C LEU A 203 16.64 6.64 -0.91
N PHE A 204 15.69 7.41 -0.39
CA PHE A 204 14.47 6.89 0.21
C PHE A 204 13.29 7.21 -0.73
N LEU A 205 12.62 6.17 -1.21
CA LEU A 205 11.49 6.26 -2.13
C LEU A 205 10.19 5.91 -1.42
N ALA A 206 9.16 6.72 -1.63
CA ALA A 206 7.81 6.46 -1.15
C ALA A 206 6.77 6.76 -2.24
N ASP A 207 5.57 6.19 -2.12
CA ASP A 207 4.53 6.34 -3.15
C ASP A 207 3.88 7.73 -3.14
N ARG A 208 3.71 8.37 -1.96
CA ARG A 208 2.94 9.60 -1.79
C ARG A 208 3.77 10.73 -1.16
N ARG A 209 3.43 11.98 -1.51
CA ARG A 209 4.08 13.18 -0.96
C ARG A 209 4.03 13.26 0.56
N GLU A 210 2.92 12.82 1.16
CA GLU A 210 2.76 12.79 2.62
C GLU A 210 3.74 11.80 3.29
N LEU A 211 3.96 10.62 2.70
CA LEU A 211 4.96 9.65 3.18
C LEU A 211 6.38 10.22 3.07
N VAL A 212 6.67 10.94 1.97
CA VAL A 212 7.95 11.67 1.81
C VAL A 212 8.14 12.71 2.93
N ARG A 213 7.11 13.50 3.24
CA ARG A 213 7.14 14.50 4.34
C ARG A 213 7.38 13.84 5.70
N GLN A 214 6.68 12.74 5.99
CA GLN A 214 6.84 11.99 7.24
C GLN A 214 8.23 11.34 7.35
N ALA A 215 8.72 10.72 6.29
CA ALA A 215 10.06 10.14 6.26
C ALA A 215 11.13 11.22 6.48
N MET A 216 11.01 12.37 5.83
CA MET A 216 11.92 13.51 6.03
C MET A 216 11.88 14.02 7.47
N GLY A 217 10.69 14.16 8.06
CA GLY A 217 10.52 14.58 9.46
C GLY A 217 11.22 13.60 10.41
N ALA A 218 10.96 12.30 10.25
CA ALA A 218 11.56 11.25 11.07
C ALA A 218 13.10 11.16 10.88
N ILE A 219 13.59 11.32 9.65
CA ILE A 219 15.05 11.33 9.40
C ILE A 219 15.71 12.53 10.08
N ARG A 220 15.13 13.73 9.99
CA ARG A 220 15.65 14.93 10.66
C ARG A 220 15.63 14.83 12.19
N GLU A 221 14.60 14.21 12.75
CA GLU A 221 14.48 13.97 14.18
C GLU A 221 15.56 13.00 14.70
N HIS A 222 15.77 11.91 13.97
CA HIS A 222 16.65 10.83 14.44
C HIS A 222 18.08 10.92 13.93
N LEU A 223 18.33 11.62 12.82
CA LEU A 223 19.65 11.86 12.22
C LEU A 223 19.90 13.37 12.01
N PRO A 224 19.88 14.20 13.06
CA PRO A 224 19.92 15.66 12.94
C PRO A 224 21.22 16.19 12.32
N ASN A 225 22.30 15.41 12.33
CA ASN A 225 23.59 15.79 11.76
C ASN A 225 23.73 15.44 10.27
N GLU A 226 22.75 14.76 9.69
CA GLU A 226 22.80 14.36 8.28
C GLU A 226 22.02 15.33 7.39
N SER A 227 22.56 15.64 6.22
CA SER A 227 21.90 16.50 5.26
C SER A 227 20.80 15.73 4.50
N VAL A 228 19.57 16.22 4.61
CA VAL A 228 18.38 15.59 4.00
C VAL A 228 17.72 16.57 3.05
N ALA A 229 17.50 16.16 1.81
CA ALA A 229 16.82 16.94 0.79
C ALA A 229 15.68 16.16 0.13
N ARG A 230 14.61 16.87 -0.23
CA ARG A 230 13.55 16.37 -1.10
C ARG A 230 13.96 16.55 -2.56
N LEU A 231 13.80 15.52 -3.38
CA LEU A 231 13.97 15.64 -4.82
C LEU A 231 12.66 16.00 -5.50
N GLU A 232 12.71 17.09 -6.26
CA GLU A 232 11.63 17.53 -7.16
C GLU A 232 12.24 17.92 -8.52
N ALA A 233 11.41 17.98 -9.56
CA ALA A 233 11.84 18.42 -10.87
C ALA A 233 12.41 19.86 -10.80
N GLY A 234 13.70 20.00 -11.16
CA GLY A 234 14.41 21.28 -11.11
C GLY A 234 15.28 21.52 -9.86
N GLU A 235 15.13 20.74 -8.78
CA GLU A 235 15.97 20.83 -7.57
C GLU A 235 16.60 19.47 -7.23
N LEU A 236 17.84 19.24 -7.65
CA LEU A 236 18.54 17.97 -7.44
C LEU A 236 19.27 17.88 -6.10
N ALA A 237 19.57 19.01 -5.46
CA ALA A 237 20.33 19.09 -4.20
C ALA A 237 21.52 18.10 -4.10
N PRO A 238 22.47 18.09 -5.03
CA PRO A 238 23.48 17.03 -5.19
C PRO A 238 24.41 16.89 -3.98
N GLY A 239 24.47 17.89 -3.10
CA GLY A 239 25.27 17.87 -1.87
C GLY A 239 24.60 17.16 -0.69
N ALA A 240 23.32 16.80 -0.77
CA ALA A 240 22.64 16.11 0.32
C ALA A 240 23.06 14.64 0.38
N ARG A 241 23.22 14.12 1.60
CA ARG A 241 23.56 12.70 1.82
C ARG A 241 22.36 11.79 1.71
N ILE A 242 21.18 12.28 2.11
CA ILE A 242 19.94 11.52 2.08
C ILE A 242 18.96 12.27 1.19
N HIS A 243 18.57 11.65 0.09
CA HIS A 243 17.50 12.13 -0.77
C HIS A 243 16.20 11.38 -0.45
N VAL A 244 15.10 12.12 -0.35
CA VAL A 244 13.77 11.55 -0.16
C VAL A 244 12.90 12.00 -1.32
N ALA A 245 12.25 11.07 -2.02
CA ALA A 245 11.46 11.38 -3.20
C ALA A 245 10.22 10.49 -3.32
N THR A 246 9.22 10.97 -4.08
CA THR A 246 8.24 10.02 -4.61
C THR A 246 8.84 9.26 -5.79
N TYR A 247 8.36 8.03 -6.04
CA TYR A 247 8.76 7.27 -7.24
C TYR A 247 8.56 8.09 -8.52
N ALA A 248 7.43 8.80 -8.62
CA ALA A 248 7.12 9.63 -9.78
C ALA A 248 8.09 10.81 -9.96
N SER A 249 8.48 11.48 -8.86
CA SER A 249 9.47 12.57 -8.90
C SER A 249 10.84 12.05 -9.29
N MET A 250 11.28 10.92 -8.71
CA MET A 250 12.57 10.31 -9.03
C MET A 250 12.64 9.85 -10.48
N MET A 251 11.53 9.33 -11.03
CA MET A 251 11.45 8.92 -12.44
C MET A 251 11.73 10.06 -13.44
N GLN A 252 11.49 11.31 -13.06
CA GLN A 252 11.77 12.47 -13.90
C GLN A 252 13.25 12.89 -13.89
N VAL A 253 14.01 12.53 -12.86
CA VAL A 253 15.37 13.04 -12.64
C VAL A 253 16.45 11.97 -12.51
N TYR A 254 16.09 10.67 -12.43
CA TYR A 254 17.05 9.59 -12.14
C TYR A 254 18.21 9.51 -13.11
N SER A 255 17.99 9.86 -14.38
CA SER A 255 19.03 9.84 -15.43
C SER A 255 20.09 10.94 -15.27
N GLN A 256 19.82 11.97 -14.46
CA GLN A 256 20.76 13.08 -14.20
C GLN A 256 21.80 12.70 -13.13
N PHE A 257 21.63 11.60 -12.44
CA PHE A 257 22.57 11.07 -11.47
C PHE A 257 23.47 10.00 -12.09
N SER A 258 24.71 9.90 -11.62
CA SER A 258 25.64 8.85 -12.01
C SER A 258 25.13 7.46 -11.55
N VAL A 259 25.62 6.41 -12.20
CA VAL A 259 25.24 5.02 -11.90
C VAL A 259 25.57 4.60 -10.46
N GLY A 260 26.71 5.07 -9.96
CA GLY A 260 27.16 4.79 -8.61
C GLY A 260 26.72 5.83 -7.56
N HIS A 261 25.83 6.76 -7.89
CA HIS A 261 25.51 7.92 -7.03
C HIS A 261 25.01 7.50 -5.63
N TYR A 262 24.13 6.51 -5.55
CA TYR A 262 23.59 6.02 -4.28
C TYR A 262 24.25 4.72 -3.85
N ASP A 263 24.47 4.59 -2.53
CA ASP A 263 24.97 3.36 -1.89
C ASP A 263 23.83 2.46 -1.39
N LEU A 264 22.68 3.09 -1.01
CA LEU A 264 21.47 2.41 -0.54
C LEU A 264 20.23 3.06 -1.16
N ILE A 265 19.35 2.25 -1.69
CA ILE A 265 17.99 2.62 -2.07
C ILE A 265 17.02 1.92 -1.12
N VAL A 266 16.19 2.70 -0.44
CA VAL A 266 15.08 2.23 0.37
C VAL A 266 13.80 2.44 -0.43
N ALA A 267 13.06 1.36 -0.66
CA ALA A 267 11.79 1.34 -1.39
C ALA A 267 10.65 1.04 -0.43
N ASP A 268 9.95 2.09 0.04
CA ASP A 268 8.78 1.93 0.90
C ASP A 268 7.55 1.55 0.07
N GLU A 269 6.69 0.70 0.63
CA GLU A 269 5.54 0.08 -0.04
C GLU A 269 5.95 -0.65 -1.34
N SER A 270 7.02 -1.45 -1.28
CA SER A 270 7.65 -2.13 -2.42
C SER A 270 6.84 -3.32 -2.95
N HIS A 271 5.54 -3.12 -3.19
CA HIS A 271 4.69 -4.12 -3.82
C HIS A 271 4.74 -4.00 -5.37
N ARG A 272 4.33 -5.08 -6.07
CA ARG A 272 4.46 -5.31 -7.52
C ARG A 272 4.10 -4.12 -8.42
N SER A 273 3.02 -3.38 -8.12
CA SER A 273 2.53 -2.29 -8.99
C SER A 273 3.52 -1.13 -9.08
N ILE A 274 4.23 -0.83 -7.98
CA ILE A 274 5.24 0.23 -7.91
C ILE A 274 6.49 -0.19 -8.67
N TYR A 275 6.96 -1.42 -8.46
CA TYR A 275 8.17 -1.90 -9.09
C TYR A 275 8.07 -1.96 -10.61
N ASN A 276 7.06 -2.63 -11.15
CA ASN A 276 6.90 -2.78 -12.61
C ASN A 276 6.86 -1.43 -13.34
N ARG A 277 6.33 -0.39 -12.68
CA ARG A 277 6.24 0.96 -13.24
C ARG A 277 7.56 1.74 -13.15
N TYR A 278 8.33 1.55 -12.08
CA TYR A 278 9.51 2.36 -11.75
C TYR A 278 10.82 1.57 -11.76
N GLN A 279 10.83 0.38 -12.36
CA GLN A 279 12.01 -0.48 -12.46
C GLN A 279 13.24 0.23 -13.02
N ALA A 280 13.06 1.20 -13.93
CA ALA A 280 14.14 1.97 -14.49
C ALA A 280 15.01 2.71 -13.44
N ILE A 281 14.43 3.09 -12.29
CA ILE A 281 15.17 3.70 -11.18
C ILE A 281 16.11 2.67 -10.56
N PHE A 282 15.62 1.45 -10.29
CA PHE A 282 16.37 0.38 -9.66
C PHE A 282 17.45 -0.19 -10.60
N ASP A 283 17.16 -0.27 -11.89
CA ASP A 283 18.12 -0.72 -12.92
C ASP A 283 19.22 0.32 -13.16
N ARG A 284 18.97 1.60 -12.88
CA ARG A 284 19.93 2.70 -13.08
C ARG A 284 21.09 2.64 -12.09
N PHE A 285 20.79 2.42 -10.82
CA PHE A 285 21.76 2.61 -9.75
C PHE A 285 22.36 1.28 -9.27
N ASP A 286 23.68 1.25 -9.15
CA ASP A 286 24.39 0.13 -8.51
C ASP A 286 24.45 0.34 -6.99
N ALA A 287 23.33 0.17 -6.30
CA ALA A 287 23.16 0.36 -4.87
C ALA A 287 22.72 -0.92 -4.15
N LEU A 288 22.86 -0.96 -2.83
CA LEU A 288 22.10 -1.89 -1.98
C LEU A 288 20.62 -1.53 -2.10
N GLN A 289 19.72 -2.50 -2.21
CA GLN A 289 18.29 -2.27 -2.39
C GLN A 289 17.50 -2.93 -1.26
N LEU A 290 16.75 -2.12 -0.54
CA LEU A 290 15.94 -2.55 0.59
C LEU A 290 14.46 -2.26 0.32
N GLY A 291 13.68 -3.31 0.15
CA GLY A 291 12.21 -3.23 0.05
C GLY A 291 11.56 -3.26 1.43
N LEU A 292 10.54 -2.41 1.61
CA LEU A 292 9.67 -2.40 2.78
C LEU A 292 8.24 -2.66 2.35
N THR A 293 7.54 -3.54 3.03
CA THR A 293 6.11 -3.75 2.81
C THR A 293 5.40 -4.13 4.10
N ALA A 294 4.12 -3.75 4.17
CA ALA A 294 3.21 -4.22 5.22
C ALA A 294 2.34 -5.40 4.76
N THR A 295 2.42 -5.76 3.49
CA THR A 295 1.67 -6.88 2.92
C THR A 295 2.16 -8.18 3.53
N PRO A 296 1.28 -9.05 4.09
CA PRO A 296 1.67 -10.36 4.59
C PRO A 296 2.36 -11.21 3.52
N THR A 297 3.31 -12.06 3.96
CA THR A 297 4.18 -12.88 3.08
C THR A 297 3.42 -13.70 2.06
N ASP A 298 2.30 -14.30 2.45
CA ASP A 298 1.48 -15.17 1.60
C ASP A 298 0.83 -14.44 0.40
N PHE A 299 0.92 -13.10 0.38
CA PHE A 299 0.32 -12.24 -0.63
C PHE A 299 1.32 -11.39 -1.40
N ILE A 300 2.61 -11.57 -1.10
CA ILE A 300 3.70 -10.96 -1.87
C ILE A 300 3.89 -11.78 -3.14
N ASP A 301 3.86 -11.09 -4.28
CA ASP A 301 4.08 -11.71 -5.57
C ASP A 301 5.51 -12.30 -5.69
N HIS A 302 5.61 -13.46 -6.31
CA HIS A 302 6.87 -14.14 -6.69
C HIS A 302 7.92 -13.18 -7.27
N ASN A 303 7.52 -12.28 -8.17
CA ASN A 303 8.43 -11.31 -8.77
C ASN A 303 9.03 -10.33 -7.75
N THR A 304 8.32 -9.99 -6.67
CA THR A 304 8.84 -9.13 -5.60
C THR A 304 9.92 -9.86 -4.80
N PHE A 305 9.73 -11.14 -4.48
CA PHE A 305 10.76 -11.94 -3.81
C PHE A 305 12.01 -12.07 -4.68
N GLN A 306 11.87 -12.41 -5.96
CA GLN A 306 12.98 -12.49 -6.90
C GLN A 306 13.75 -11.18 -7.03
N LEU A 307 13.03 -10.05 -7.08
CA LEU A 307 13.62 -8.73 -7.16
C LEU A 307 14.57 -8.44 -6.00
N PHE A 308 14.12 -8.75 -4.78
CA PHE A 308 14.93 -8.54 -3.58
C PHE A 308 15.80 -9.76 -3.24
N GLY A 309 16.03 -10.67 -4.21
CA GLY A 309 16.92 -11.82 -4.06
C GLY A 309 16.50 -12.77 -2.94
N CYS A 310 15.21 -12.85 -2.66
CA CYS A 310 14.61 -13.73 -1.68
C CYS A 310 13.98 -14.95 -2.37
N GLU A 311 13.94 -16.08 -1.68
CA GLU A 311 13.12 -17.24 -2.05
C GLU A 311 11.63 -16.89 -1.82
N ASP A 312 10.74 -17.51 -2.59
CA ASP A 312 9.30 -17.29 -2.45
C ASP A 312 8.82 -17.61 -1.03
N GLY A 313 8.07 -16.68 -0.46
CA GLY A 313 7.57 -16.79 0.91
C GLY A 313 8.62 -16.55 2.01
N VAL A 314 9.91 -16.33 1.66
CA VAL A 314 10.99 -16.18 2.64
C VAL A 314 11.68 -14.82 2.50
N PRO A 315 11.11 -13.73 3.04
CA PRO A 315 11.76 -12.42 3.06
C PRO A 315 13.00 -12.41 3.98
N THR A 316 13.82 -11.38 3.89
CA THR A 316 14.97 -11.21 4.79
C THR A 316 14.51 -11.14 6.26
N PHE A 317 13.36 -10.52 6.52
CA PHE A 317 12.72 -10.50 7.83
C PHE A 317 11.19 -10.40 7.69
N ASN A 318 10.46 -11.15 8.54
CA ASN A 318 8.99 -11.14 8.58
C ASN A 318 8.50 -10.88 10.00
N TYR A 319 7.61 -9.89 10.15
CA TYR A 319 6.94 -9.58 11.43
C TYR A 319 5.45 -9.26 11.18
N PRO A 320 4.60 -10.30 11.11
CA PRO A 320 3.19 -10.17 10.79
C PRO A 320 2.37 -9.53 11.91
N LEU A 321 1.13 -9.14 11.60
CA LEU A 321 0.22 -8.46 12.53
C LEU A 321 -0.08 -9.34 13.77
N GLU A 322 -0.33 -10.62 13.55
CA GLU A 322 -0.68 -11.59 14.60
C GLU A 322 0.42 -11.68 15.65
N GLN A 323 1.67 -11.76 15.20
CA GLN A 323 2.83 -11.77 16.10
C GLN A 323 2.97 -10.44 16.84
N ALA A 324 2.79 -9.30 16.14
CA ALA A 324 2.88 -7.99 16.76
C ALA A 324 1.78 -7.74 17.82
N VAL A 325 0.61 -8.33 17.64
CA VAL A 325 -0.49 -8.32 18.64
C VAL A 325 -0.15 -9.25 19.80
N SER A 326 0.32 -10.47 19.53
CA SER A 326 0.74 -11.42 20.56
C SER A 326 1.86 -10.87 21.46
N ASP A 327 2.82 -10.17 20.85
CA ASP A 327 3.94 -9.53 21.56
C ASP A 327 3.53 -8.22 22.29
N GLY A 328 2.26 -7.78 22.13
CA GLY A 328 1.72 -6.60 22.78
C GLY A 328 2.20 -5.26 22.21
N TYR A 329 2.70 -5.23 20.98
CA TYR A 329 3.12 -4.00 20.30
C TYR A 329 2.02 -3.39 19.44
N LEU A 330 0.98 -4.14 19.12
CA LEU A 330 -0.22 -3.69 18.41
C LEU A 330 -1.47 -4.23 19.13
N VAL A 331 -2.65 -3.69 18.80
CA VAL A 331 -3.94 -4.19 19.30
C VAL A 331 -4.70 -4.93 18.23
N ALA A 332 -5.45 -5.94 18.65
CA ALA A 332 -6.34 -6.71 17.78
C ALA A 332 -7.56 -5.86 17.33
N HIS A 333 -8.21 -6.31 16.27
CA HIS A 333 -9.46 -5.73 15.79
C HIS A 333 -10.65 -6.64 16.10
N ARG A 334 -11.83 -6.02 16.25
CA ARG A 334 -13.13 -6.69 16.30
C ARG A 334 -13.93 -6.23 15.10
N VAL A 335 -14.64 -7.14 14.43
CA VAL A 335 -15.37 -6.83 13.21
C VAL A 335 -16.86 -7.00 13.42
N LEU A 336 -17.62 -5.94 13.12
CA LEU A 336 -19.07 -5.94 12.97
C LEU A 336 -19.40 -5.78 11.49
N GLN A 337 -19.86 -6.83 10.84
CA GLN A 337 -20.44 -6.72 9.51
C GLN A 337 -21.88 -6.23 9.60
N THR A 338 -22.21 -5.23 8.78
CA THR A 338 -23.53 -4.63 8.76
C THR A 338 -23.89 -4.21 7.34
N GLN A 339 -25.13 -4.49 6.93
CA GLN A 339 -25.62 -4.08 5.62
C GLN A 339 -27.02 -3.50 5.73
N THR A 340 -27.32 -2.50 4.91
CA THR A 340 -28.66 -1.97 4.77
C THR A 340 -29.52 -2.86 3.88
N SER A 341 -30.83 -2.68 3.93
CA SER A 341 -31.76 -3.44 3.10
C SER A 341 -31.49 -3.26 1.60
N PHE A 342 -31.13 -2.05 1.18
CA PHE A 342 -30.82 -1.79 -0.23
C PHE A 342 -29.45 -2.32 -0.65
N GLN A 343 -28.47 -2.42 0.24
CA GLN A 343 -27.22 -3.09 -0.05
C GLN A 343 -27.41 -4.61 -0.27
N VAL A 344 -28.37 -5.24 0.44
CA VAL A 344 -28.64 -6.68 0.31
C VAL A 344 -29.55 -7.01 -0.86
N ARG A 345 -30.61 -6.23 -1.04
CA ARG A 345 -31.71 -6.54 -2.00
C ARG A 345 -31.68 -5.73 -3.26
N GLY A 346 -30.89 -4.63 -3.31
CA GLY A 346 -30.96 -3.64 -4.38
C GLY A 346 -32.12 -2.66 -4.20
N ILE A 347 -32.33 -1.81 -5.20
CA ILE A 347 -33.43 -0.84 -5.26
C ILE A 347 -34.27 -1.17 -6.51
N HIS A 348 -35.49 -1.67 -6.31
CA HIS A 348 -36.38 -2.04 -7.39
C HIS A 348 -37.67 -1.22 -7.31
N GLY A 349 -38.18 -0.73 -8.46
CA GLY A 349 -39.39 0.10 -8.52
C GLY A 349 -40.61 -0.55 -7.87
N SER A 350 -40.73 -1.90 -7.99
CA SER A 350 -41.80 -2.66 -7.36
C SER A 350 -41.77 -2.71 -5.82
N GLN A 351 -40.69 -2.31 -5.20
CA GLN A 351 -40.49 -2.31 -3.73
C GLN A 351 -40.65 -0.93 -3.12
N VAL A 352 -40.90 0.09 -3.92
CA VAL A 352 -41.18 1.43 -3.42
C VAL A 352 -42.54 1.44 -2.73
N PRO A 353 -42.63 1.85 -1.44
CA PRO A 353 -43.91 1.89 -0.74
C PRO A 353 -44.89 2.83 -1.48
N LEU A 354 -46.16 2.38 -1.63
CA LEU A 354 -47.22 3.17 -2.26
C LEU A 354 -47.37 4.60 -1.73
N ALA A 355 -47.06 4.80 -0.45
CA ALA A 355 -47.09 6.12 0.17
C ALA A 355 -45.95 7.05 -0.28
N ALA A 356 -44.79 6.47 -0.65
CA ALA A 356 -43.60 7.20 -1.12
C ALA A 356 -43.55 7.33 -2.67
N GLU A 357 -44.34 6.52 -3.37
CA GLU A 357 -44.34 6.42 -4.83
C GLU A 357 -44.53 7.78 -5.54
N PRO A 358 -45.45 8.69 -5.13
CA PRO A 358 -45.61 9.97 -5.79
C PRO A 358 -44.35 10.86 -5.71
N GLN A 359 -43.68 10.87 -4.55
CA GLN A 359 -42.46 11.67 -4.35
C GLN A 359 -41.28 11.10 -5.16
N VAL A 360 -41.18 9.77 -5.20
CA VAL A 360 -40.14 9.08 -5.96
C VAL A 360 -40.37 9.30 -7.47
N ARG A 361 -41.60 9.18 -7.96
CA ARG A 361 -41.94 9.49 -9.37
C ARG A 361 -41.58 10.94 -9.73
N GLU A 362 -41.81 11.90 -8.85
CA GLU A 362 -41.43 13.29 -9.08
C GLU A 362 -39.90 13.49 -9.11
N GLN A 363 -39.17 12.83 -8.21
CA GLN A 363 -37.70 12.87 -8.19
C GLN A 363 -37.11 12.24 -9.46
N LEU A 364 -37.63 11.10 -9.88
CA LEU A 364 -37.17 10.37 -11.07
C LEU A 364 -37.54 11.10 -12.34
N ALA A 365 -38.74 11.69 -12.42
CA ALA A 365 -39.18 12.47 -13.56
C ALA A 365 -38.29 13.70 -13.81
N LYS A 366 -37.78 14.34 -12.75
CA LYS A 366 -36.78 15.42 -12.84
C LYS A 366 -35.46 14.96 -13.44
N GLN A 367 -35.15 13.68 -13.33
CA GLN A 367 -33.96 13.02 -13.86
C GLN A 367 -34.21 12.28 -15.18
N GLY A 368 -35.46 12.32 -15.70
CA GLY A 368 -35.85 11.68 -16.95
C GLY A 368 -35.97 10.17 -16.87
N ILE A 369 -36.22 9.59 -15.71
CA ILE A 369 -36.30 8.15 -15.44
C ILE A 369 -37.72 7.79 -15.00
N ASP A 370 -38.25 6.64 -15.47
CA ASP A 370 -39.51 6.10 -14.96
C ASP A 370 -39.27 5.19 -13.74
N ILE A 371 -40.21 5.13 -12.80
CA ILE A 371 -40.13 4.28 -11.61
C ILE A 371 -40.04 2.78 -11.99
N GLU A 372 -40.58 2.41 -13.12
CA GLU A 372 -40.54 1.05 -13.67
C GLU A 372 -39.13 0.66 -14.17
N GLU A 373 -38.28 1.66 -14.46
CA GLU A 373 -36.88 1.50 -14.86
C GLU A 373 -35.93 1.40 -13.65
N LEU A 374 -36.42 1.58 -12.43
CA LEU A 374 -35.65 1.38 -11.22
C LEU A 374 -35.36 -0.12 -11.01
N ASP A 375 -34.17 -0.52 -11.38
CA ASP A 375 -33.66 -1.89 -11.17
C ASP A 375 -32.15 -1.85 -10.93
N PHE A 376 -31.77 -1.54 -9.67
CA PHE A 376 -30.37 -1.42 -9.26
C PHE A 376 -29.99 -2.49 -8.24
N ALA A 377 -28.89 -3.19 -8.52
CA ALA A 377 -28.30 -4.09 -7.55
C ALA A 377 -27.68 -3.29 -6.37
N GLY A 378 -27.55 -3.91 -5.20
CA GLY A 378 -26.89 -3.28 -4.07
C GLY A 378 -25.45 -2.83 -4.36
N THR A 379 -24.77 -3.47 -5.31
CA THR A 379 -23.43 -3.10 -5.80
C THR A 379 -23.39 -1.83 -6.66
N ASP A 380 -24.53 -1.33 -7.09
CA ASP A 380 -24.66 -0.11 -7.88
C ASP A 380 -24.77 1.14 -7.01
N LEU A 381 -25.02 0.96 -5.70
CA LEU A 381 -25.03 2.04 -4.72
C LEU A 381 -23.71 2.80 -4.72
N GLU A 382 -23.80 4.13 -4.73
CA GLU A 382 -22.68 5.08 -4.79
C GLU A 382 -21.83 5.01 -6.07
N LYS A 383 -22.27 4.22 -7.08
CA LYS A 383 -21.68 4.16 -8.43
C LYS A 383 -22.60 4.78 -9.47
N THR A 384 -23.81 4.27 -9.60
CA THR A 384 -24.85 4.69 -10.56
C THR A 384 -26.08 5.27 -9.88
N VAL A 385 -26.35 4.87 -8.64
CA VAL A 385 -27.45 5.34 -7.80
C VAL A 385 -26.96 5.67 -6.41
N THR A 386 -27.49 6.72 -5.79
CA THR A 386 -27.27 7.05 -4.38
C THR A 386 -28.60 7.20 -3.69
N ASN A 387 -28.66 6.88 -2.40
CA ASN A 387 -29.85 6.98 -1.60
C ASN A 387 -29.56 7.70 -0.26
N THR A 388 -30.26 8.80 0.01
CA THR A 388 -30.12 9.58 1.24
C THR A 388 -30.41 8.75 2.47
N GLY A 389 -31.46 7.91 2.46
CA GLY A 389 -31.81 7.04 3.57
C GLY A 389 -30.75 5.99 3.89
N THR A 390 -30.05 5.47 2.88
CA THR A 390 -28.91 4.57 3.07
C THR A 390 -27.78 5.27 3.80
N ASN A 391 -27.39 6.48 3.35
CA ASN A 391 -26.32 7.26 3.99
C ASN A 391 -26.69 7.67 5.43
N GLN A 392 -27.97 8.00 5.69
CA GLN A 392 -28.46 8.25 7.04
C GLN A 392 -28.40 7.00 7.92
N SER A 393 -28.74 5.83 7.39
CA SER A 393 -28.68 4.57 8.14
C SER A 393 -27.25 4.17 8.47
N LEU A 394 -26.29 4.37 7.55
CA LEU A 394 -24.87 4.18 7.82
C LEU A 394 -24.35 5.15 8.90
N ALA A 395 -24.77 6.42 8.86
CA ALA A 395 -24.39 7.41 9.88
C ALA A 395 -24.97 7.07 11.28
N ARG A 396 -26.22 6.57 11.34
CA ARG A 396 -26.82 6.10 12.61
C ARG A 396 -26.11 4.87 13.13
N GLU A 397 -25.81 3.87 12.27
CA GLU A 397 -25.09 2.66 12.64
C GLU A 397 -23.70 2.99 13.19
N PHE A 398 -22.98 3.89 12.52
CA PHE A 398 -21.70 4.38 13.03
C PHE A 398 -21.86 4.97 14.45
N MET A 399 -22.80 5.88 14.66
CA MET A 399 -23.00 6.52 15.96
C MET A 399 -23.52 5.59 17.04
N GLU A 400 -24.28 4.56 16.69
CA GLU A 400 -24.75 3.53 17.61
C GLU A 400 -23.60 2.62 18.08
N LYS A 401 -22.74 2.19 17.16
CA LYS A 401 -21.75 1.14 17.40
C LYS A 401 -20.33 1.63 17.64
N CYS A 402 -19.95 2.86 17.22
CA CYS A 402 -18.58 3.36 17.38
C CYS A 402 -18.15 3.36 18.86
N ARG A 403 -16.85 3.18 19.07
CA ARG A 403 -16.24 3.32 20.41
C ARG A 403 -16.40 4.75 20.89
N LYS A 404 -16.89 4.92 22.11
CA LYS A 404 -17.19 6.24 22.71
C LYS A 404 -16.39 6.44 23.98
N ASP A 405 -16.08 7.71 24.25
CA ASP A 405 -15.49 8.11 25.51
C ASP A 405 -16.53 8.13 26.64
N VAL A 406 -16.06 8.45 27.82
CA VAL A 406 -16.89 8.53 29.06
C VAL A 406 -18.05 9.55 28.98
N LEU A 407 -18.00 10.48 28.02
CA LEU A 407 -19.08 11.45 27.76
C LEU A 407 -20.05 10.98 26.65
N GLY A 408 -19.85 9.78 26.11
CA GLY A 408 -20.64 9.25 25.01
C GLY A 408 -20.27 9.84 23.64
N LEU A 409 -19.15 10.56 23.53
CA LEU A 409 -18.67 11.10 22.27
C LEU A 409 -17.81 10.05 21.54
N PRO A 410 -17.86 9.97 20.20
CA PRO A 410 -16.98 9.09 19.45
C PRO A 410 -15.51 9.33 19.81
N HIS A 411 -14.72 8.26 19.99
CA HIS A 411 -13.28 8.34 19.90
C HIS A 411 -12.85 8.67 18.47
N LYS A 412 -11.57 8.95 18.23
CA LYS A 412 -11.05 9.12 16.87
C LYS A 412 -11.47 7.93 15.99
N ALA A 413 -12.02 8.24 14.83
CA ALA A 413 -12.55 7.26 13.90
C ALA A 413 -12.31 7.67 12.44
N ILE A 414 -12.26 6.68 11.54
CA ILE A 414 -12.21 6.91 10.09
C ILE A 414 -13.41 6.22 9.44
N ILE A 415 -14.14 6.95 8.59
CA ILE A 415 -15.16 6.41 7.68
C ILE A 415 -14.58 6.45 6.26
N PHE A 416 -14.40 5.29 5.64
CA PHE A 416 -13.89 5.18 4.29
C PHE A 416 -15.04 5.20 3.28
N ALA A 417 -15.07 6.22 2.43
CA ALA A 417 -16.12 6.45 1.42
C ALA A 417 -15.66 5.98 0.02
N VAL A 418 -16.61 5.69 -0.87
CA VAL A 418 -16.36 5.26 -2.27
C VAL A 418 -15.74 6.38 -3.10
N SER A 419 -16.23 7.62 -2.93
CA SER A 419 -15.83 8.79 -3.72
C SER A 419 -15.94 10.07 -2.90
N HIS A 420 -15.37 11.18 -3.38
CA HIS A 420 -15.54 12.51 -2.76
C HIS A 420 -17.01 12.90 -2.62
N ALA A 421 -17.85 12.61 -3.62
CA ALA A 421 -19.27 12.88 -3.57
C ALA A 421 -19.97 12.04 -2.48
N HIS A 422 -19.61 10.76 -2.33
CA HIS A 422 -20.11 9.91 -1.25
C HIS A 422 -19.64 10.41 0.12
N ALA A 423 -18.38 10.81 0.28
CA ALA A 423 -17.88 11.41 1.51
C ALA A 423 -18.69 12.67 1.90
N LYS A 424 -19.05 13.52 0.93
CA LYS A 424 -19.88 14.69 1.14
C LYS A 424 -21.29 14.31 1.59
N ARG A 425 -21.93 13.32 0.95
CA ARG A 425 -23.28 12.85 1.35
C ARG A 425 -23.30 12.23 2.75
N LEU A 426 -22.27 11.44 3.10
CA LEU A 426 -22.12 10.91 4.47
C LEU A 426 -21.94 12.04 5.49
N TYR A 427 -21.13 13.04 5.18
CA TYR A 427 -20.92 14.21 6.02
C TYR A 427 -22.22 15.01 6.23
N GLU A 428 -22.97 15.24 5.16
CA GLU A 428 -24.27 15.93 5.21
C GLU A 428 -25.29 15.12 6.02
N ALA A 429 -25.38 13.79 5.81
CA ALA A 429 -26.24 12.90 6.56
C ALA A 429 -25.88 12.88 8.06
N PHE A 430 -24.60 12.80 8.39
CA PHE A 430 -24.12 12.86 9.77
C PHE A 430 -24.50 14.17 10.46
N ASN A 431 -24.26 15.31 9.82
CA ASN A 431 -24.55 16.63 10.37
C ASN A 431 -26.06 16.90 10.50
N ALA A 432 -26.88 16.42 9.54
CA ALA A 432 -28.34 16.57 9.62
C ALA A 432 -28.92 15.74 10.78
N LEU A 433 -28.39 14.55 11.06
CA LEU A 433 -28.83 13.70 12.16
C LEU A 433 -28.33 14.20 13.53
N TYR A 434 -27.14 14.83 13.56
CA TYR A 434 -26.46 15.20 14.79
C TYR A 434 -26.01 16.69 14.78
N PRO A 435 -26.93 17.68 14.75
CA PRO A 435 -26.58 19.09 14.62
C PRO A 435 -25.74 19.65 15.78
N ASP A 436 -25.83 19.02 16.97
CA ASP A 436 -24.98 19.39 18.12
C ASP A 436 -23.52 19.01 17.90
N TYR A 437 -23.26 17.91 17.20
CA TYR A 437 -21.91 17.48 16.83
C TYR A 437 -21.36 18.32 15.66
N GLN A 438 -22.21 18.74 14.73
CA GLN A 438 -21.82 19.67 13.67
C GLN A 438 -21.26 20.96 14.24
N ARG A 439 -21.95 21.56 15.23
CA ARG A 439 -21.53 22.83 15.89
C ARG A 439 -20.17 22.71 16.59
N ARG A 440 -19.75 21.47 16.94
CA ARG A 440 -18.46 21.16 17.57
C ARG A 440 -17.36 20.79 16.57
N GLY A 441 -17.66 20.71 15.27
CA GLY A 441 -16.72 20.20 14.26
C GLY A 441 -16.33 18.75 14.50
N MET A 442 -17.29 17.89 14.90
CA MET A 442 -17.03 16.48 15.26
C MET A 442 -16.57 15.66 14.08
N ALA A 443 -17.18 15.85 12.90
CA ALA A 443 -16.83 15.16 11.67
C ALA A 443 -16.30 16.14 10.63
N GLU A 444 -15.29 15.72 9.86
CA GLU A 444 -14.74 16.50 8.75
C GLU A 444 -14.34 15.57 7.60
N ILE A 445 -14.41 16.12 6.37
CA ILE A 445 -13.93 15.41 5.17
C ILE A 445 -12.43 15.65 5.05
N ILE A 446 -11.66 14.55 4.94
CA ILE A 446 -10.21 14.59 4.70
C ILE A 446 -9.92 13.85 3.41
N ASP A 447 -9.83 14.59 2.31
CA ASP A 447 -9.64 14.07 0.96
C ASP A 447 -8.72 14.97 0.15
N SER A 448 -7.94 14.40 -0.75
CA SER A 448 -6.98 15.10 -1.62
C SER A 448 -7.59 16.18 -2.53
N HIS A 449 -8.91 16.16 -2.73
CA HIS A 449 -9.65 17.15 -3.50
C HIS A 449 -10.00 18.42 -2.71
N MET A 450 -9.72 18.46 -1.40
CA MET A 450 -10.00 19.60 -0.54
C MET A 450 -8.81 20.56 -0.49
N GLU A 451 -9.05 21.88 -0.65
CA GLU A 451 -7.97 22.90 -0.61
C GLU A 451 -7.19 22.93 0.71
N ARG A 452 -7.79 22.50 1.82
CA ARG A 452 -7.19 22.50 3.17
C ARG A 452 -7.03 21.09 3.76
N ALA A 453 -6.96 20.06 2.90
CA ALA A 453 -6.89 18.67 3.35
C ALA A 453 -5.73 18.42 4.33
N GLU A 454 -4.56 19.00 4.08
CA GLU A 454 -3.38 18.84 4.92
C GLU A 454 -3.55 19.49 6.31
N LEU A 455 -4.17 20.67 6.38
CA LEU A 455 -4.44 21.35 7.66
C LEU A 455 -5.47 20.59 8.49
N THR A 456 -6.56 20.12 7.85
CA THR A 456 -7.59 19.31 8.50
C THR A 456 -7.03 17.97 8.98
N LEU A 457 -6.13 17.35 8.21
CA LEU A 457 -5.41 16.16 8.63
C LEU A 457 -4.52 16.43 9.85
N ASP A 458 -3.85 17.56 9.88
CA ASP A 458 -2.99 17.95 11.01
C ASP A 458 -3.82 18.20 12.27
N ASP A 459 -4.97 18.86 12.14
CA ASP A 459 -5.95 19.01 13.23
C ASP A 459 -6.50 17.65 13.70
N PHE A 460 -6.81 16.73 12.78
CA PHE A 460 -7.22 15.36 13.12
C PHE A 460 -6.14 14.59 13.90
N LYS A 461 -4.85 14.79 13.57
CA LYS A 461 -3.73 14.14 14.24
C LYS A 461 -3.50 14.70 15.66
N HIS A 462 -3.55 16.01 15.82
CA HIS A 462 -2.97 16.68 17.00
C HIS A 462 -4.01 17.37 17.90
N ARG A 463 -5.23 17.63 17.42
CA ARG A 463 -6.30 18.25 18.19
C ARG A 463 -7.39 17.26 18.57
N ASP A 464 -8.21 17.63 19.56
CA ASP A 464 -9.38 16.81 19.95
C ASP A 464 -10.38 16.71 18.79
N MET A 465 -10.67 17.83 18.14
CA MET A 465 -11.55 17.89 16.97
C MET A 465 -10.77 18.12 15.67
N PRO A 466 -11.22 17.52 14.55
CA PRO A 466 -12.34 16.59 14.41
C PRO A 466 -12.02 15.21 15.03
N ARG A 467 -13.05 14.47 15.46
CA ARG A 467 -12.90 13.09 15.94
C ARG A 467 -13.27 12.06 14.88
N VAL A 468 -14.09 12.41 13.92
CA VAL A 468 -14.50 11.52 12.83
C VAL A 468 -13.97 12.09 11.51
N ALA A 469 -13.08 11.36 10.86
CA ALA A 469 -12.56 11.68 9.54
C ALA A 469 -13.31 10.86 8.48
N ILE A 470 -13.92 11.53 7.49
CA ILE A 470 -14.55 10.88 6.34
C ILE A 470 -13.59 11.01 5.16
N SER A 471 -13.08 9.91 4.64
CA SER A 471 -12.01 9.92 3.63
C SER A 471 -12.24 8.92 2.50
N VAL A 472 -11.71 9.24 1.33
CA VAL A 472 -11.79 8.35 0.16
C VAL A 472 -10.54 7.47 0.07
N ASP A 473 -9.37 8.09 -0.13
CA ASP A 473 -8.08 7.40 -0.32
C ASP A 473 -6.95 7.98 0.54
N MET A 474 -7.07 9.24 0.99
CA MET A 474 -5.96 9.95 1.65
C MET A 474 -5.54 9.30 2.97
N LEU A 475 -6.49 8.69 3.70
CA LEU A 475 -6.27 8.04 4.98
C LEU A 475 -6.08 6.51 4.87
N ASP A 476 -6.19 5.93 3.66
CA ASP A 476 -5.98 4.48 3.44
C ASP A 476 -4.57 4.07 3.85
N THR A 477 -3.58 4.92 3.55
CA THR A 477 -2.15 4.66 3.80
C THR A 477 -1.46 5.85 4.46
N GLY A 478 -0.36 5.63 5.17
CA GLY A 478 0.61 6.67 5.51
C GLY A 478 0.29 7.58 6.68
N ILE A 479 -0.80 7.41 7.42
CA ILE A 479 -1.08 8.20 8.62
C ILE A 479 -0.80 7.43 9.90
N ASP A 480 -0.35 8.13 10.93
CA ASP A 480 -0.17 7.60 12.28
C ASP A 480 -1.00 8.41 13.28
N VAL A 481 -2.11 7.84 13.75
CA VAL A 481 -3.06 8.44 14.69
C VAL A 481 -3.45 7.39 15.73
N PRO A 482 -2.66 7.23 16.80
CA PRO A 482 -2.87 6.19 17.81
C PRO A 482 -4.26 6.15 18.46
N PRO A 483 -4.96 7.31 18.69
CA PRO A 483 -6.27 7.33 19.31
C PRO A 483 -7.42 6.74 18.47
N ILE A 484 -7.20 6.32 17.22
CA ILE A 484 -8.25 5.71 16.39
C ILE A 484 -8.75 4.43 17.03
N GLN A 485 -10.04 4.36 17.34
CA GLN A 485 -10.69 3.20 17.94
C GLN A 485 -11.84 2.63 17.11
N THR A 486 -12.24 3.31 16.03
CA THR A 486 -13.26 2.80 15.10
C THR A 486 -12.85 3.07 13.66
N LEU A 487 -12.96 2.06 12.83
CA LEU A 487 -12.88 2.16 11.37
C LEU A 487 -14.22 1.73 10.77
N MET A 488 -14.78 2.48 9.84
CA MET A 488 -15.99 2.09 9.11
C MET A 488 -15.69 1.99 7.63
N PHE A 489 -15.92 0.82 7.06
CA PHE A 489 -15.78 0.56 5.63
C PHE A 489 -17.13 0.81 4.93
N ALA A 490 -17.42 2.05 4.59
CA ALA A 490 -18.58 2.43 3.79
C ALA A 490 -18.29 2.32 2.28
N LYS A 491 -17.30 1.51 1.90
CA LYS A 491 -16.92 1.19 0.52
C LYS A 491 -16.51 -0.26 0.35
N PRO A 492 -16.70 -0.86 -0.84
CA PRO A 492 -16.06 -2.12 -1.18
C PRO A 492 -14.57 -1.92 -1.35
N VAL A 493 -13.78 -2.87 -0.88
CA VAL A 493 -12.33 -2.92 -1.04
C VAL A 493 -11.97 -4.18 -1.79
N PHE A 494 -11.34 -4.07 -2.95
CA PHE A 494 -10.98 -5.22 -3.79
C PHE A 494 -9.49 -5.57 -3.68
N SER A 495 -8.64 -4.59 -3.38
CA SER A 495 -7.22 -4.79 -3.16
C SER A 495 -6.93 -5.23 -1.73
N ARG A 496 -6.32 -6.41 -1.59
CA ARG A 496 -5.95 -6.96 -0.27
C ARG A 496 -4.88 -6.11 0.43
N VAL A 497 -3.94 -5.56 -0.33
CA VAL A 497 -2.91 -4.66 0.21
C VAL A 497 -3.57 -3.44 0.86
N LYS A 498 -4.48 -2.77 0.12
CA LYS A 498 -5.24 -1.63 0.67
C LYS A 498 -6.06 -2.02 1.88
N PHE A 499 -6.72 -3.17 1.85
CA PHE A 499 -7.52 -3.68 2.96
C PHE A 499 -6.71 -3.76 4.26
N TRP A 500 -5.54 -4.43 4.22
CA TRP A 500 -4.66 -4.54 5.38
C TRP A 500 -4.03 -3.22 5.80
N GLN A 501 -3.73 -2.33 4.85
CA GLN A 501 -3.24 -0.98 5.16
C GLN A 501 -4.30 -0.15 5.89
N MET A 502 -5.56 -0.24 5.48
CA MET A 502 -6.70 0.44 6.14
C MET A 502 -6.92 -0.13 7.54
N ILE A 503 -6.94 -1.45 7.73
CA ILE A 503 -7.03 -2.10 9.06
C ILE A 503 -5.88 -1.62 9.95
N GLY A 504 -4.68 -1.53 9.42
CA GLY A 504 -3.50 -1.05 10.11
C GLY A 504 -3.62 0.37 10.71
N ARG A 505 -4.62 1.17 10.32
CA ARG A 505 -4.86 2.50 10.94
C ARG A 505 -5.36 2.40 12.38
N GLY A 506 -6.07 1.32 12.72
CA GLY A 506 -6.58 1.09 14.06
C GLY A 506 -5.66 0.34 15.00
N THR A 507 -4.58 -0.29 14.54
CA THR A 507 -3.78 -1.24 15.32
C THR A 507 -2.88 -0.63 16.40
N ARG A 508 -2.70 0.69 16.44
CA ARG A 508 -1.77 1.36 17.37
C ARG A 508 -2.17 1.22 18.82
N LEU A 509 -1.18 1.00 19.69
CA LEU A 509 -1.36 1.14 21.12
C LEU A 509 -1.70 2.60 21.46
N TYR A 510 -2.62 2.77 22.37
CA TYR A 510 -3.00 4.08 22.88
C TYR A 510 -3.42 3.98 24.34
N ALA A 511 -3.02 4.95 25.12
CA ALA A 511 -3.54 5.16 26.47
C ALA A 511 -4.19 6.55 26.49
N ASP A 512 -5.44 6.59 26.90
CA ASP A 512 -6.16 7.85 27.02
C ASP A 512 -5.48 8.75 28.06
N PRO A 513 -5.02 9.94 27.70
CA PRO A 513 -4.26 10.80 28.61
C PRO A 513 -5.08 11.33 29.79
N LEU A 514 -6.40 11.28 29.70
CA LEU A 514 -7.31 11.79 30.72
C LEU A 514 -7.71 10.70 31.71
N THR A 515 -8.00 9.51 31.23
CA THR A 515 -8.51 8.39 32.02
C THR A 515 -7.44 7.33 32.34
N GLY A 516 -6.31 7.33 31.63
CA GLY A 516 -5.32 6.28 31.69
C GLY A 516 -5.78 4.94 31.07
N ALA A 517 -7.00 4.89 30.53
CA ALA A 517 -7.54 3.68 29.90
C ALA A 517 -6.68 3.28 28.71
N ARG A 518 -6.22 2.03 28.68
CA ARG A 518 -5.47 1.48 27.55
C ARG A 518 -6.42 0.90 26.52
N LYS A 519 -6.16 1.20 25.27
CA LYS A 519 -6.82 0.60 24.13
C LYS A 519 -6.48 -0.90 24.09
N LYS A 520 -7.48 -1.76 24.29
CA LYS A 520 -7.33 -3.22 24.25
C LYS A 520 -7.55 -3.77 22.85
N ASP A 521 -8.51 -3.20 22.11
CA ASP A 521 -8.87 -3.52 20.74
C ASP A 521 -9.38 -2.27 20.01
N PHE A 522 -9.73 -2.41 18.75
CA PHE A 522 -10.49 -1.41 18.01
C PHE A 522 -11.61 -2.07 17.19
N LEU A 523 -12.64 -1.30 16.88
CA LEU A 523 -13.80 -1.77 16.14
C LEU A 523 -13.66 -1.48 14.64
N ILE A 524 -13.97 -2.47 13.81
CA ILE A 524 -14.21 -2.32 12.38
C ILE A 524 -15.70 -2.53 12.12
N ILE A 525 -16.37 -1.56 11.48
CA ILE A 525 -17.72 -1.66 10.97
C ILE A 525 -17.62 -1.88 9.46
N ASP A 526 -17.88 -3.12 9.02
CA ASP A 526 -17.79 -3.50 7.61
C ASP A 526 -19.18 -3.49 6.97
N CYS A 527 -19.46 -2.46 6.15
CA CYS A 527 -20.75 -2.28 5.50
C CYS A 527 -20.83 -2.92 4.11
N TRP A 528 -19.76 -3.53 3.61
CA TRP A 528 -19.70 -4.09 2.26
C TRP A 528 -19.24 -5.54 2.21
N ASN A 529 -19.28 -6.27 3.35
CA ASN A 529 -18.81 -7.65 3.46
C ASN A 529 -17.38 -7.87 2.93
N ASN A 530 -16.49 -6.89 3.15
CA ASN A 530 -15.09 -6.97 2.69
C ASN A 530 -14.37 -8.18 3.32
N PHE A 531 -14.67 -8.50 4.58
CA PHE A 531 -14.08 -9.66 5.24
C PHE A 531 -14.51 -10.97 4.60
N ASP A 532 -15.80 -11.14 4.22
CA ASP A 532 -16.28 -12.32 3.49
C ASP A 532 -15.66 -12.42 2.11
N TYR A 533 -15.54 -11.27 1.41
CA TYR A 533 -14.91 -11.23 0.10
C TYR A 533 -13.48 -11.76 0.15
N PHE A 534 -12.66 -11.35 1.14
CA PHE A 534 -11.28 -11.81 1.26
C PHE A 534 -11.16 -13.23 1.85
N GLN A 535 -12.16 -13.76 2.55
CA GLN A 535 -12.20 -15.18 2.95
C GLN A 535 -12.51 -16.10 1.77
N LEU A 536 -13.42 -15.67 0.86
CA LEU A 536 -13.79 -16.42 -0.35
C LEU A 536 -12.75 -16.25 -1.47
N ASN A 537 -12.10 -15.10 -1.54
CA ASN A 537 -11.03 -14.76 -2.48
C ASN A 537 -9.77 -14.35 -1.72
N PRO A 538 -8.98 -15.31 -1.19
CA PRO A 538 -7.82 -15.02 -0.37
C PRO A 538 -6.79 -14.13 -1.07
N GLU A 539 -6.69 -14.20 -2.40
CA GLU A 539 -5.77 -13.36 -3.19
C GLU A 539 -6.34 -11.97 -3.50
N GLY A 540 -7.66 -11.77 -3.32
CA GLY A 540 -8.37 -10.58 -3.80
C GLY A 540 -8.40 -10.54 -5.33
N GLU A 541 -8.92 -9.47 -5.89
CA GLU A 541 -8.58 -9.14 -7.27
C GLU A 541 -7.10 -8.76 -7.26
N PRO A 542 -6.24 -9.39 -8.10
CA PRO A 542 -4.86 -8.95 -8.21
C PRO A 542 -4.92 -7.46 -8.48
N ASP A 543 -4.19 -6.67 -7.71
CA ASP A 543 -3.83 -5.32 -8.13
C ASP A 543 -3.31 -5.54 -9.55
N HIS A 544 -4.13 -5.16 -10.55
CA HIS A 544 -3.85 -5.50 -11.94
C HIS A 544 -2.39 -5.22 -12.16
N PRO A 545 -1.58 -6.19 -12.60
CA PRO A 545 -0.19 -5.92 -12.89
C PRO A 545 -0.25 -4.74 -13.84
N SER A 546 0.05 -3.56 -13.36
CA SER A 546 0.04 -2.39 -14.20
C SER A 546 1.28 -2.49 -15.08
N GLU A 547 1.15 -3.40 -16.07
CA GLU A 547 2.06 -3.38 -17.20
C GLU A 547 2.12 -1.93 -17.67
N PRO A 548 3.32 -1.34 -17.79
CA PRO A 548 3.45 0.05 -18.22
C PRO A 548 2.62 0.27 -19.49
N LEU A 549 1.78 1.31 -19.48
CA LEU A 549 0.86 1.56 -20.61
C LEU A 549 1.53 1.55 -22.00
N PRO A 550 2.77 2.08 -22.17
CA PRO A 550 3.47 1.95 -23.44
C PRO A 550 3.77 0.49 -23.84
N VAL A 551 4.10 -0.38 -22.88
CA VAL A 551 4.31 -1.82 -23.12
C VAL A 551 3.00 -2.47 -23.56
N ARG A 552 1.93 -2.20 -22.82
CA ARG A 552 0.58 -2.71 -23.12
C ARG A 552 0.10 -2.25 -24.49
N LEU A 553 0.32 -0.97 -24.84
CA LEU A 553 -0.01 -0.42 -26.15
C LEU A 553 0.72 -1.17 -27.26
N PHE A 554 2.01 -1.42 -27.10
CA PHE A 554 2.81 -2.15 -28.09
C PHE A 554 2.31 -3.59 -28.27
N ARG A 555 2.00 -4.30 -27.20
CA ARG A 555 1.44 -5.67 -27.27
C ARG A 555 0.07 -5.72 -27.93
N LEU A 556 -0.81 -4.77 -27.63
CA LEU A 556 -2.11 -4.67 -28.31
C LEU A 556 -1.96 -4.39 -29.80
N ARG A 557 -0.97 -3.61 -30.21
CA ARG A 557 -0.65 -3.39 -31.64
C ARG A 557 -0.13 -4.65 -32.32
N LEU A 558 0.67 -5.46 -31.62
CA LEU A 558 1.07 -6.79 -32.12
C LEU A 558 -0.12 -7.73 -32.25
N GLU A 559 -1.01 -7.79 -31.25
CA GLU A 559 -2.25 -8.57 -31.31
C GLU A 559 -3.16 -8.11 -32.47
N ARG A 560 -3.35 -6.79 -32.61
CA ARG A 560 -4.10 -6.21 -33.74
C ARG A 560 -3.52 -6.66 -35.08
N ARG A 561 -2.20 -6.57 -35.26
CA ARG A 561 -1.53 -7.03 -36.49
C ARG A 561 -1.80 -8.51 -36.77
N ALA A 562 -1.64 -9.38 -35.76
CA ALA A 562 -1.91 -10.80 -35.91
C ALA A 562 -3.37 -11.07 -36.38
N LEU A 563 -4.33 -10.34 -35.79
CA LEU A 563 -5.75 -10.42 -36.17
C LEU A 563 -6.01 -9.91 -37.59
N GLN A 564 -5.34 -8.81 -38.02
CA GLN A 564 -5.47 -8.28 -39.37
C GLN A 564 -4.93 -9.26 -40.41
N VAL A 565 -3.77 -9.84 -40.19
CA VAL A 565 -3.17 -10.85 -41.08
C VAL A 565 -4.01 -12.11 -41.13
N ALA A 566 -4.53 -12.61 -40.01
CA ALA A 566 -5.44 -13.76 -39.98
C ALA A 566 -6.72 -13.53 -40.85
N ARG A 567 -7.15 -12.27 -40.98
CA ARG A 567 -8.29 -11.85 -41.81
C ARG A 567 -7.90 -11.41 -43.23
N ARG A 568 -6.63 -11.49 -43.58
CA ARG A 568 -6.07 -11.03 -44.88
C ARG A 568 -6.31 -9.54 -45.12
N LEU A 569 -6.27 -8.73 -44.05
CA LEU A 569 -6.37 -7.27 -44.13
C LEU A 569 -4.95 -6.67 -44.20
N ASP A 570 -4.85 -5.46 -44.74
CA ASP A 570 -3.58 -4.73 -44.80
C ASP A 570 -3.05 -4.41 -43.40
N ASP A 571 -1.75 -4.68 -43.18
CA ASP A 571 -1.05 -4.46 -41.88
C ASP A 571 0.01 -3.33 -41.94
N GLN A 572 0.16 -2.64 -43.05
CA GLN A 572 1.21 -1.64 -43.24
C GLN A 572 1.08 -0.46 -42.24
N ARG A 573 -0.16 -0.03 -42.01
CA ARG A 573 -0.41 1.07 -41.07
C ARG A 573 -0.01 0.70 -39.63
N ILE A 574 -0.40 -0.46 -39.14
CA ILE A 574 -0.07 -0.88 -37.78
C ILE A 574 1.44 -1.15 -37.61
N ILE A 575 2.11 -1.62 -38.68
CA ILE A 575 3.57 -1.71 -38.71
C ILE A 575 4.20 -0.32 -38.60
N ALA A 576 3.64 0.68 -39.26
CA ALA A 576 4.13 2.07 -39.15
C ALA A 576 3.97 2.61 -37.71
N ASP A 577 2.83 2.34 -37.04
CA ASP A 577 2.57 2.74 -35.66
C ASP A 577 3.53 2.04 -34.66
N LEU A 578 3.84 0.75 -34.89
CA LEU A 578 4.84 0.00 -34.11
C LEU A 578 6.24 0.58 -34.31
N ARG A 579 6.64 0.87 -35.54
CA ARG A 579 7.92 1.51 -35.86
C ARG A 579 8.04 2.91 -35.23
N ALA A 580 6.99 3.71 -35.29
CA ALA A 580 6.94 5.01 -34.66
C ALA A 580 7.15 4.92 -33.14
N GLN A 581 6.60 3.90 -32.49
CA GLN A 581 6.81 3.66 -31.05
C GLN A 581 8.24 3.22 -30.74
N LEU A 582 8.85 2.35 -31.58
CA LEU A 582 10.26 1.96 -31.45
C LEU A 582 11.21 3.15 -31.66
N ALA A 583 10.87 4.08 -32.56
CA ALA A 583 11.71 5.25 -32.86
C ALA A 583 11.81 6.26 -31.68
N ARG A 584 10.84 6.22 -30.75
CA ARG A 584 10.83 7.09 -29.55
C ARG A 584 11.71 6.59 -28.42
N LEU A 585 12.21 5.36 -28.50
CA LEU A 585 13.07 4.81 -27.45
C LEU A 585 14.38 5.59 -27.32
N PRO A 586 14.81 5.95 -26.10
CA PRO A 586 16.07 6.66 -25.87
C PRO A 586 17.27 5.76 -26.20
N GLN A 587 17.95 6.03 -27.30
CA GLN A 587 19.05 5.20 -27.82
C GLN A 587 20.29 5.21 -26.92
N ASP A 588 20.45 6.22 -26.08
CA ASP A 588 21.51 6.34 -25.09
C ASP A 588 21.23 5.52 -23.80
N ASN A 589 20.03 4.96 -23.66
CA ASN A 589 19.67 4.11 -22.52
C ASN A 589 20.35 2.76 -22.64
N ILE A 590 21.11 2.38 -21.62
CA ILE A 590 21.91 1.14 -21.61
C ILE A 590 21.07 -0.15 -21.71
N ASN A 591 19.80 -0.13 -21.25
CA ASN A 591 18.91 -1.28 -21.41
C ASN A 591 18.37 -1.36 -22.86
N ILE A 592 18.44 -0.28 -23.62
CA ILE A 592 18.07 -0.24 -25.04
C ILE A 592 19.27 -0.61 -25.92
N GLN A 593 20.48 -0.21 -25.53
CA GLN A 593 21.70 -0.40 -26.32
C GLN A 593 21.96 -1.85 -26.76
N PRO A 594 21.77 -2.90 -25.95
CA PRO A 594 21.95 -4.28 -26.39
C PRO A 594 21.04 -4.68 -27.55
N HIS A 595 19.93 -3.98 -27.71
CA HIS A 595 18.90 -4.26 -28.71
C HIS A 595 18.94 -3.32 -29.90
N LEU A 596 19.86 -2.30 -29.95
CA LEU A 596 19.88 -1.28 -30.99
C LEU A 596 19.96 -1.82 -32.41
N ASP A 597 20.79 -2.85 -32.67
CA ASP A 597 20.90 -3.46 -34.00
C ASP A 597 19.61 -4.14 -34.43
N GLU A 598 18.88 -4.71 -33.52
CA GLU A 598 17.58 -5.32 -33.78
C GLU A 598 16.49 -4.24 -33.97
N LEU A 599 16.47 -3.24 -33.11
CA LEU A 599 15.55 -2.10 -33.23
C LEU A 599 15.73 -1.38 -34.56
N ARG A 600 16.98 -1.18 -35.01
CA ARG A 600 17.29 -0.61 -36.33
C ARG A 600 16.79 -1.52 -37.45
N ARG A 601 16.98 -2.84 -37.33
CA ARG A 601 16.42 -3.79 -38.33
C ARG A 601 14.91 -3.69 -38.41
N LEU A 602 14.22 -3.67 -37.28
CA LEU A 602 12.75 -3.54 -37.20
C LEU A 602 12.23 -2.21 -37.78
N GLN A 603 13.02 -1.14 -37.76
CA GLN A 603 12.69 0.14 -38.42
C GLN A 603 12.60 0.00 -39.96
N HIS A 604 13.41 -0.89 -40.57
CA HIS A 604 13.45 -1.07 -42.02
C HIS A 604 12.71 -2.31 -42.50
N THR A 605 12.84 -3.42 -41.76
CA THR A 605 12.27 -4.71 -42.15
C THR A 605 11.52 -5.29 -40.97
N TRP A 606 10.17 -5.33 -41.08
CA TRP A 606 9.34 -5.96 -40.07
C TRP A 606 9.23 -7.47 -40.38
N PRO A 607 9.37 -8.37 -39.37
CA PRO A 607 9.33 -9.80 -39.61
C PRO A 607 7.93 -10.25 -40.09
N GLU A 608 7.93 -11.28 -40.95
CA GLU A 608 6.68 -11.94 -41.31
C GLU A 608 5.99 -12.54 -40.08
N PRO A 609 4.64 -12.54 -40.09
CA PRO A 609 3.89 -13.08 -38.96
C PRO A 609 4.19 -14.56 -38.74
N ALA A 610 4.79 -14.88 -37.63
CA ALA A 610 5.05 -16.25 -37.19
C ALA A 610 5.04 -16.30 -35.66
N GLU A 611 4.57 -17.41 -35.09
CA GLU A 611 4.46 -17.57 -33.64
C GLU A 611 5.79 -17.28 -32.89
N ALA A 612 6.92 -17.70 -33.46
CA ALA A 612 8.23 -17.46 -32.88
C ALA A 612 8.63 -15.96 -32.90
N SER A 613 8.39 -15.26 -34.04
CA SER A 613 8.69 -13.82 -34.15
C SER A 613 7.75 -12.98 -33.28
N ASP A 614 6.45 -13.29 -33.25
CA ASP A 614 5.46 -12.58 -32.43
C ASP A 614 5.72 -12.79 -30.94
N ARG A 615 6.11 -14.00 -30.53
CA ARG A 615 6.55 -14.30 -29.15
C ARG A 615 7.79 -13.50 -28.78
N HIS A 616 8.80 -13.46 -29.65
CA HIS A 616 10.01 -12.69 -29.42
C HIS A 616 9.74 -11.19 -29.31
N LEU A 617 8.94 -10.61 -30.23
CA LEU A 617 8.53 -9.21 -30.16
C LEU A 617 7.77 -8.90 -28.87
N SER A 618 6.88 -9.78 -28.43
CA SER A 618 6.09 -9.60 -27.20
C SER A 618 6.90 -9.79 -25.93
N GLN A 619 7.84 -10.74 -25.89
CA GLN A 619 8.59 -11.06 -24.66
C GLN A 619 9.90 -10.29 -24.53
N THR A 620 10.55 -9.90 -25.63
CA THR A 620 11.86 -9.24 -25.62
C THR A 620 11.78 -7.76 -25.98
N ILE A 621 11.03 -7.40 -27.04
CA ILE A 621 10.99 -6.02 -27.54
C ILE A 621 9.93 -5.19 -26.83
N ALA A 622 8.71 -5.72 -26.63
CA ALA A 622 7.65 -4.98 -25.96
C ALA A 622 8.04 -4.45 -24.56
N PRO A 623 8.75 -5.20 -23.69
CA PRO A 623 9.20 -4.68 -22.39
C PRO A 623 10.08 -3.43 -22.48
N LEU A 624 10.79 -3.21 -23.60
CA LEU A 624 11.61 -2.00 -23.80
C LEU A 624 10.78 -0.73 -23.89
N MET A 625 9.50 -0.83 -24.24
CA MET A 625 8.57 0.31 -24.32
C MET A 625 8.34 0.98 -22.96
N ARG A 626 8.73 0.36 -21.85
CA ARG A 626 8.69 1.00 -20.51
C ARG A 626 9.52 2.28 -20.44
N TYR A 627 10.44 2.48 -21.35
CA TYR A 627 11.30 3.66 -21.43
C TYR A 627 10.73 4.77 -22.37
N ASP A 628 9.58 4.51 -23.04
CA ASP A 628 8.88 5.49 -23.89
C ASP A 628 7.88 6.32 -23.06
N TRP A 629 8.29 7.49 -22.59
CA TRP A 629 7.45 8.44 -21.86
C TRP A 629 7.26 9.76 -22.62
N THR A 630 7.26 9.70 -23.93
CA THR A 630 7.18 10.91 -24.80
C THR A 630 5.74 11.43 -24.95
N GLU A 631 4.72 10.56 -24.79
CA GLU A 631 3.30 10.93 -24.85
C GLU A 631 2.73 11.15 -23.44
N ALA A 632 1.73 12.03 -23.33
CA ALA A 632 1.02 12.24 -22.06
C ALA A 632 0.24 10.97 -21.64
N LEU A 633 0.19 10.71 -20.34
CA LEU A 633 -0.45 9.50 -19.78
C LEU A 633 -1.91 9.31 -20.29
N VAL A 634 -2.68 10.39 -20.34
CA VAL A 634 -4.08 10.36 -20.78
C VAL A 634 -4.22 10.04 -22.26
N GLU A 635 -3.26 10.42 -23.10
CA GLU A 635 -3.20 10.08 -24.51
C GLU A 635 -2.94 8.59 -24.72
N ILE A 636 -1.94 8.03 -24.00
CA ILE A 636 -1.64 6.59 -24.04
C ILE A 636 -2.82 5.77 -23.53
N GLN A 637 -3.50 6.22 -22.46
CA GLN A 637 -4.69 5.55 -21.93
C GLN A 637 -5.80 5.44 -22.99
N PHE A 638 -6.04 6.51 -23.73
CA PHE A 638 -7.04 6.49 -24.80
C PHE A 638 -6.62 5.61 -25.98
N ARG A 639 -5.33 5.63 -26.38
CA ARG A 639 -4.81 4.74 -27.42
C ARG A 639 -4.98 3.26 -27.03
N VAL A 640 -4.67 2.90 -25.78
CA VAL A 640 -4.89 1.54 -25.25
C VAL A 640 -6.39 1.15 -25.33
N LEU A 641 -7.29 2.07 -24.97
CA LEU A 641 -8.72 1.82 -25.05
C LEU A 641 -9.18 1.58 -26.51
N ALA A 642 -8.72 2.42 -27.45
CA ALA A 642 -9.06 2.31 -28.87
C ALA A 642 -8.44 1.07 -29.54
N GLU A 643 -7.21 0.68 -29.17
CA GLU A 643 -6.59 -0.58 -29.66
C GLU A 643 -7.34 -1.82 -29.15
N ARG A 644 -7.75 -1.82 -27.88
CA ARG A 644 -8.59 -2.89 -27.33
C ARG A 644 -9.92 -3.02 -28.08
N LEU A 645 -10.56 -1.90 -28.39
CA LEU A 645 -11.77 -1.87 -29.20
C LEU A 645 -11.50 -2.45 -30.59
N THR A 646 -10.39 -2.07 -31.22
CA THR A 646 -10.02 -2.58 -32.56
C THR A 646 -9.72 -4.09 -32.51
N CYS A 647 -9.02 -4.59 -31.52
CA CYS A 647 -8.77 -6.02 -31.33
C CYS A 647 -10.08 -6.80 -31.08
N ALA A 648 -10.98 -6.28 -30.24
CA ALA A 648 -12.28 -6.89 -29.96
C ALA A 648 -13.15 -6.96 -31.22
N TRP A 649 -13.18 -5.89 -32.02
CA TRP A 649 -13.91 -5.85 -33.32
C TRP A 649 -13.30 -6.85 -34.33
N LEU A 650 -11.97 -6.88 -34.46
CA LEU A 650 -11.30 -7.86 -35.31
C LEU A 650 -11.51 -9.31 -34.80
N ALA A 651 -11.68 -9.55 -33.53
CA ALA A 651 -11.91 -10.86 -32.92
C ALA A 651 -13.42 -11.27 -32.92
N VAL A 652 -14.34 -10.40 -33.39
CA VAL A 652 -15.82 -10.61 -33.38
C VAL A 652 -16.37 -10.87 -31.98
N ARG A 653 -15.95 -10.04 -31.03
CA ARG A 653 -16.42 -10.08 -29.63
C ARG A 653 -17.46 -8.97 -29.43
N ASP A 654 -18.67 -9.17 -29.91
CA ASP A 654 -19.69 -8.10 -30.03
C ASP A 654 -20.02 -7.43 -28.66
N ASP A 655 -20.13 -8.19 -27.57
CA ASP A 655 -20.39 -7.65 -26.24
C ASP A 655 -19.23 -6.77 -25.74
N GLU A 656 -17.99 -7.16 -26.01
CA GLU A 656 -16.81 -6.38 -25.67
C GLU A 656 -16.71 -5.11 -26.51
N VAL A 657 -17.03 -5.21 -27.81
CA VAL A 657 -17.09 -4.06 -28.73
C VAL A 657 -18.11 -3.04 -28.24
N ALA A 658 -19.33 -3.46 -27.88
CA ALA A 658 -20.37 -2.56 -27.38
C ALA A 658 -19.92 -1.81 -26.12
N ARG A 659 -19.36 -2.51 -25.16
CA ARG A 659 -18.85 -1.94 -23.89
C ARG A 659 -17.68 -0.98 -24.11
N LEU A 660 -16.71 -1.32 -24.97
CA LEU A 660 -15.55 -0.48 -25.25
C LEU A 660 -15.93 0.75 -26.10
N ALA A 661 -16.87 0.59 -27.03
CA ALA A 661 -17.43 1.67 -27.85
C ALA A 661 -18.09 2.74 -26.96
N GLU A 662 -18.84 2.33 -25.94
CA GLU A 662 -19.45 3.27 -24.99
C GLU A 662 -18.39 4.06 -24.24
N ARG A 663 -17.35 3.42 -23.72
CA ARG A 663 -16.24 4.09 -23.04
C ARG A 663 -15.48 5.07 -23.95
N VAL A 664 -15.34 4.76 -25.24
CA VAL A 664 -14.76 5.68 -26.23
C VAL A 664 -15.69 6.89 -26.44
N ARG A 665 -16.99 6.66 -26.60
CA ARG A 665 -18.00 7.74 -26.73
C ARG A 665 -17.99 8.68 -25.54
N GLU A 666 -18.00 8.14 -24.33
CA GLU A 666 -17.91 8.93 -23.09
C GLU A 666 -16.61 9.74 -23.03
N SER A 667 -15.48 9.13 -23.38
CA SER A 667 -14.19 9.83 -23.37
C SER A 667 -14.18 11.02 -24.31
N ILE A 668 -14.75 10.88 -25.51
CA ILE A 668 -14.85 11.93 -26.52
C ILE A 668 -15.95 12.97 -26.16
N ALA A 669 -17.06 12.54 -25.55
CA ALA A 669 -18.11 13.44 -25.05
C ALA A 669 -17.58 14.41 -24.00
N ASN A 670 -16.63 13.96 -23.17
CA ASN A 670 -16.05 14.70 -22.07
C ASN A 670 -14.91 15.66 -22.48
N LEU A 671 -14.65 15.84 -23.76
CA LEU A 671 -13.69 16.85 -24.25
C LEU A 671 -14.24 18.26 -24.08
N ALA A 672 -13.43 19.19 -23.56
CA ALA A 672 -13.82 20.58 -23.35
C ALA A 672 -14.03 21.31 -24.68
N GLY A 673 -15.28 21.44 -25.10
CA GLY A 673 -15.64 22.05 -26.41
C GLY A 673 -15.26 23.55 -26.55
N THR A 674 -14.91 24.20 -25.45
CA THR A 674 -14.44 25.60 -25.43
C THR A 674 -12.95 25.75 -25.83
N VAL A 675 -12.21 24.67 -25.84
CA VAL A 675 -10.81 24.65 -26.25
C VAL A 675 -10.70 24.68 -27.77
N ARG A 676 -9.86 25.55 -28.33
CA ARG A 676 -9.73 25.79 -29.77
C ARG A 676 -9.44 24.52 -30.56
N GLU A 677 -8.53 23.66 -30.05
CA GLU A 677 -8.14 22.39 -30.68
C GLU A 677 -9.30 21.39 -30.69
N VAL A 678 -10.12 21.36 -29.66
CA VAL A 678 -11.34 20.52 -29.56
C VAL A 678 -12.46 21.06 -30.45
N ALA A 679 -12.62 22.38 -30.50
CA ALA A 679 -13.60 23.03 -31.37
C ALA A 679 -13.30 22.80 -32.86
N ALA A 680 -12.02 22.70 -33.25
CA ALA A 680 -11.62 22.41 -34.62
C ALA A 680 -12.09 21.03 -35.15
N VAL A 681 -12.38 20.08 -34.27
CA VAL A 681 -12.87 18.72 -34.61
C VAL A 681 -14.34 18.50 -34.22
N ALA A 682 -15.14 19.57 -34.11
CA ALA A 682 -16.53 19.51 -33.62
C ALA A 682 -17.40 18.61 -34.48
N GLU A 683 -17.23 18.61 -35.83
CA GLU A 683 -17.97 17.77 -36.73
C GLU A 683 -17.63 16.27 -36.56
N GLN A 684 -16.33 15.94 -36.46
CA GLN A 684 -15.88 14.56 -36.23
C GLN A 684 -16.36 14.07 -34.86
N ARG A 685 -16.34 14.96 -33.83
CA ARG A 685 -16.87 14.64 -32.52
C ARG A 685 -18.35 14.34 -32.52
N ALA A 686 -19.15 15.13 -33.24
CA ALA A 686 -20.59 14.91 -33.44
C ALA A 686 -20.87 13.58 -34.20
N TRP A 687 -20.07 13.31 -35.23
CA TRP A 687 -20.19 12.10 -36.01
C TRP A 687 -19.88 10.84 -35.19
N VAL A 688 -18.79 10.80 -34.43
CA VAL A 688 -18.44 9.66 -33.57
C VAL A 688 -19.49 9.42 -32.47
N ARG A 689 -20.20 10.45 -32.04
CA ARG A 689 -21.30 10.31 -31.06
C ARG A 689 -22.58 9.74 -31.70
N SER A 690 -22.72 9.77 -33.02
CA SER A 690 -23.92 9.30 -33.71
C SER A 690 -23.97 7.78 -33.84
N PRO A 691 -25.17 7.15 -33.80
CA PRO A 691 -25.30 5.71 -34.03
C PRO A 691 -24.75 5.25 -35.37
N GLY A 692 -24.82 6.10 -36.42
CA GLY A 692 -24.35 5.79 -37.76
C GLY A 692 -22.85 5.56 -37.88
N PHE A 693 -22.04 6.14 -37.00
CA PHE A 693 -20.60 5.82 -36.95
C PHE A 693 -20.36 4.37 -36.55
N TRP A 694 -21.05 3.91 -35.50
CA TRP A 694 -20.86 2.59 -34.90
C TRP A 694 -21.56 1.46 -35.68
N ALA A 695 -22.60 1.75 -36.46
CA ALA A 695 -23.29 0.75 -37.24
C ALA A 695 -22.45 0.15 -38.40
N HIS A 696 -21.41 0.85 -38.84
CA HIS A 696 -20.55 0.45 -39.95
C HIS A 696 -19.07 0.63 -39.58
N LEU A 697 -18.62 -0.02 -38.48
CA LEU A 697 -17.21 0.04 -38.06
C LEU A 697 -16.30 -0.61 -39.10
N ASP A 698 -15.20 0.06 -39.39
CA ASP A 698 -14.09 -0.42 -40.21
C ASP A 698 -12.74 0.04 -39.62
N LEU A 699 -11.64 -0.46 -40.16
CA LEU A 699 -10.30 -0.13 -39.67
C LEU A 699 -9.96 1.36 -39.83
N GLU A 700 -10.45 2.02 -40.86
CA GLU A 700 -10.18 3.43 -41.14
C GLU A 700 -10.87 4.31 -40.11
N ARG A 701 -12.12 4.01 -39.75
CA ARG A 701 -12.86 4.71 -38.67
C ARG A 701 -12.20 4.52 -37.32
N LEU A 702 -11.79 3.28 -36.98
CA LEU A 702 -11.10 2.96 -35.73
C LEU A 702 -9.73 3.64 -35.63
N GLN A 703 -9.01 3.77 -36.75
CA GLN A 703 -7.75 4.51 -36.81
C GLN A 703 -8.00 6.02 -36.66
N THR A 704 -9.02 6.55 -37.31
CA THR A 704 -9.40 7.97 -37.18
C THR A 704 -9.70 8.36 -35.73
N LEU A 705 -10.31 7.46 -34.94
CA LEU A 705 -10.50 7.67 -33.50
C LEU A 705 -9.19 7.94 -32.79
N GLN A 706 -8.16 7.14 -33.05
CA GLN A 706 -6.86 7.29 -32.41
C GLN A 706 -6.13 8.55 -32.85
N ASP A 707 -6.06 8.77 -34.16
CA ASP A 707 -5.28 9.88 -34.73
C ASP A 707 -5.88 11.25 -34.37
N THR A 708 -7.22 11.33 -34.35
CA THR A 708 -7.92 12.59 -34.08
C THR A 708 -8.04 12.89 -32.58
N PHE A 709 -8.43 11.90 -31.79
CA PHE A 709 -8.87 12.16 -30.42
C PHE A 709 -7.82 11.87 -29.34
N ALA A 710 -6.85 10.97 -29.59
CA ALA A 710 -5.83 10.70 -28.55
C ALA A 710 -5.06 11.97 -28.13
N PRO A 711 -4.56 12.82 -29.04
CA PRO A 711 -3.85 14.06 -28.64
C PRO A 711 -4.73 15.06 -27.89
N LEU A 712 -6.06 14.98 -28.07
CA LEU A 712 -7.02 15.89 -27.45
C LEU A 712 -7.42 15.45 -26.05
N MET A 713 -7.09 14.21 -25.60
CA MET A 713 -7.48 13.69 -24.30
C MET A 713 -6.92 14.49 -23.12
N ARG A 714 -5.84 15.27 -23.32
CA ARG A 714 -5.34 16.24 -22.34
C ARG A 714 -6.34 17.35 -21.98
N PHE A 715 -7.34 17.58 -22.85
CA PHE A 715 -8.42 18.55 -22.65
C PHE A 715 -9.73 17.90 -22.16
N ARG A 716 -9.69 16.63 -21.73
CA ARG A 716 -10.84 15.93 -21.18
C ARG A 716 -11.25 16.54 -19.85
N GLN A 717 -12.50 16.93 -19.72
CA GLN A 717 -13.12 17.27 -18.45
C GLN A 717 -13.52 15.98 -17.75
N SER A 718 -13.30 15.89 -16.46
CA SER A 718 -13.86 14.80 -15.66
C SER A 718 -15.36 15.09 -15.45
N GLN A 719 -16.22 14.56 -16.33
CA GLN A 719 -17.63 14.46 -15.99
C GLN A 719 -17.80 13.28 -15.06
N ARG A 720 -18.49 13.55 -13.93
CA ARG A 720 -19.02 12.49 -13.10
C ARG A 720 -20.11 11.78 -13.89
N PRO A 721 -20.28 10.45 -13.82
CA PRO A 721 -21.48 9.79 -14.29
C PRO A 721 -22.67 10.46 -13.60
N ASP A 722 -23.77 10.67 -14.32
CA ASP A 722 -25.03 11.14 -13.74
C ASP A 722 -25.49 10.08 -12.73
N ILE A 723 -25.22 10.36 -11.44
CA ILE A 723 -25.65 9.48 -10.35
C ILE A 723 -27.10 9.81 -10.08
N ILE A 724 -27.95 8.81 -10.13
CA ILE A 724 -29.35 8.93 -9.80
C ILE A 724 -29.48 9.14 -8.29
N GLU A 725 -30.07 10.23 -7.87
CA GLU A 725 -30.26 10.58 -6.46
C GLU A 725 -31.68 10.19 -6.01
N LEU A 726 -31.76 9.35 -4.98
CA LEU A 726 -32.99 8.91 -4.36
C LEU A 726 -33.04 9.32 -2.89
N ASP A 727 -34.24 9.52 -2.38
CA ASP A 727 -34.50 9.76 -0.95
C ASP A 727 -35.54 8.76 -0.43
N LEU A 728 -35.14 7.49 -0.37
CA LEU A 728 -35.96 6.39 0.13
C LEU A 728 -35.51 6.00 1.54
N PRO A 729 -36.44 5.70 2.46
CA PRO A 729 -36.08 5.18 3.77
C PRO A 729 -35.38 3.83 3.63
N ASP A 730 -34.22 3.69 4.26
CA ASP A 730 -33.47 2.44 4.34
C ASP A 730 -33.13 2.14 5.80
N GLN A 731 -32.86 0.90 6.12
CA GLN A 731 -32.53 0.46 7.46
C GLN A 731 -31.51 -0.67 7.46
N ILE A 732 -30.79 -0.82 8.55
CA ILE A 732 -29.86 -1.94 8.71
C ILE A 732 -30.67 -3.24 8.75
N SER A 733 -30.39 -4.14 7.83
CA SER A 733 -31.07 -5.45 7.70
C SER A 733 -30.26 -6.60 8.28
N THR A 734 -28.93 -6.49 8.29
CA THR A 734 -28.06 -7.55 8.82
C THR A 734 -27.02 -6.97 9.75
N ARG A 735 -26.73 -7.67 10.84
CA ARG A 735 -25.63 -7.42 11.76
C ARG A 735 -24.99 -8.75 12.13
N ARG A 736 -23.69 -8.90 11.94
CA ARG A 736 -22.95 -10.12 12.27
C ARG A 736 -21.59 -9.75 12.86
N TRP A 737 -21.24 -10.35 14.00
CA TRP A 737 -19.90 -10.26 14.57
C TRP A 737 -19.01 -11.34 13.97
N ILE A 738 -17.78 -10.99 13.57
CA ILE A 738 -16.75 -11.96 13.18
C ILE A 738 -15.81 -12.14 14.37
N ILE A 739 -15.66 -13.40 14.80
CA ILE A 739 -14.70 -13.80 15.82
C ILE A 739 -13.54 -14.50 15.13
N TYR A 740 -12.33 -14.10 15.45
CA TYR A 740 -11.11 -14.72 14.95
C TYR A 740 -10.65 -15.81 15.93
N GLY A 741 -10.48 -17.05 15.42
CA GLY A 741 -9.87 -18.15 16.18
C GLY A 741 -8.35 -17.96 16.35
N PRO A 742 -7.69 -18.84 17.13
CA PRO A 742 -6.25 -18.76 17.41
C PRO A 742 -5.35 -18.83 16.17
N ALA A 743 -5.87 -19.38 15.06
CA ALA A 743 -5.16 -19.50 13.77
C ALA A 743 -5.49 -18.36 12.78
N GLY A 744 -6.22 -17.31 13.20
CA GLY A 744 -6.65 -16.22 12.33
C GLY A 744 -7.88 -16.56 11.47
N GLU A 745 -8.48 -17.72 11.64
CA GLU A 745 -9.71 -18.11 10.92
C GLU A 745 -10.91 -17.37 11.48
N GLY A 746 -11.59 -16.57 10.64
CA GLY A 746 -12.80 -15.85 11.03
C GLY A 746 -14.04 -16.76 11.02
N ALA A 747 -14.82 -16.75 12.10
CA ALA A 747 -16.14 -17.37 12.16
C ALA A 747 -17.18 -16.34 12.60
N PHE A 748 -18.40 -16.44 12.06
CA PHE A 748 -19.50 -15.57 12.52
C PHE A 748 -19.89 -15.92 13.95
N ALA A 749 -19.91 -14.93 14.83
CA ALA A 749 -20.21 -15.13 16.25
C ALA A 749 -21.55 -15.82 16.47
N ASP A 750 -22.59 -15.43 15.74
CA ASP A 750 -23.90 -16.03 15.87
C ASP A 750 -23.91 -17.51 15.44
N GLY A 751 -23.34 -17.83 14.27
CA GLY A 751 -23.24 -19.22 13.83
C GLY A 751 -22.29 -20.08 14.69
N TYR A 752 -21.23 -19.46 15.25
CA TYR A 752 -20.34 -20.12 16.18
C TYR A 752 -21.03 -20.37 17.52
N ARG A 753 -21.75 -19.37 18.05
CA ARG A 753 -22.57 -19.49 19.27
C ARG A 753 -23.59 -20.60 19.14
N GLU A 754 -24.36 -20.62 18.05
CA GLU A 754 -25.34 -21.69 17.78
C GLU A 754 -24.71 -23.10 17.76
N ARG A 755 -23.52 -23.22 17.13
CA ARG A 755 -22.78 -24.51 17.10
C ARG A 755 -22.27 -24.90 18.46
N VAL A 756 -21.76 -23.96 19.27
CA VAL A 756 -21.33 -24.23 20.66
C VAL A 756 -22.53 -24.66 21.50
N GLU A 757 -23.65 -23.95 21.45
CA GLU A 757 -24.88 -24.27 22.18
C GLU A 757 -25.43 -25.63 21.75
N ALA A 758 -25.47 -25.91 20.46
CA ALA A 758 -25.88 -27.22 19.94
C ALA A 758 -24.91 -28.34 20.38
N GLY A 759 -23.61 -28.09 20.39
CA GLY A 759 -22.60 -29.01 20.89
C GLY A 759 -22.79 -29.33 22.38
N VAL A 760 -22.98 -28.31 23.19
CA VAL A 760 -23.24 -28.49 24.65
C VAL A 760 -24.53 -29.24 24.89
N ARG A 761 -25.64 -28.87 24.22
CA ARG A 761 -26.93 -29.59 24.37
C ARG A 761 -26.84 -31.06 23.93
N ARG A 762 -26.09 -31.35 22.83
CA ARG A 762 -25.85 -32.75 22.38
C ARG A 762 -25.05 -33.57 23.39
N LEU A 763 -24.12 -32.96 24.10
CA LEU A 763 -23.26 -33.59 25.10
C LEU A 763 -23.88 -33.59 26.50
N ALA A 764 -25.03 -32.96 26.69
CA ALA A 764 -25.68 -32.76 28.00
C ALA A 764 -25.99 -34.05 28.77
N GLU A 765 -26.28 -35.14 28.06
CA GLU A 765 -26.61 -36.45 28.66
C GLU A 765 -25.39 -37.36 28.82
N THR A 766 -24.24 -37.03 28.20
CA THR A 766 -23.08 -37.91 28.13
C THR A 766 -21.86 -37.41 28.88
N GLN A 767 -21.74 -36.11 29.05
CA GLN A 767 -20.55 -35.49 29.71
C GLN A 767 -20.76 -35.31 31.22
N PRO A 768 -19.86 -35.85 32.07
CA PRO A 768 -19.98 -35.78 33.52
C PRO A 768 -20.15 -34.36 34.06
N ALA A 769 -19.42 -33.39 33.49
CA ALA A 769 -19.51 -31.97 33.87
C ALA A 769 -20.94 -31.43 33.70
N LEU A 770 -21.60 -31.72 32.56
CA LEU A 770 -22.95 -31.22 32.24
C LEU A 770 -24.01 -31.91 33.07
N ILE A 771 -23.85 -33.23 33.34
CA ILE A 771 -24.74 -34.01 34.20
C ILE A 771 -24.67 -33.49 35.65
N LYS A 772 -23.46 -33.22 36.18
CA LYS A 772 -23.28 -32.61 37.50
C LYS A 772 -23.99 -31.25 37.60
N LEU A 773 -23.79 -30.38 36.61
CA LEU A 773 -24.43 -29.05 36.56
C LEU A 773 -25.98 -29.15 36.55
N GLN A 774 -26.56 -30.08 35.80
CA GLN A 774 -28.02 -30.28 35.75
C GLN A 774 -28.59 -30.77 37.10
N ARG A 775 -27.79 -31.50 37.89
CA ARG A 775 -28.16 -31.93 39.24
C ARG A 775 -27.95 -30.89 40.34
N GLY A 776 -27.35 -29.75 39.98
CA GLY A 776 -27.00 -28.68 40.90
C GLY A 776 -25.62 -28.84 41.55
N ASP A 777 -24.84 -29.83 41.17
CA ASP A 777 -23.50 -30.10 41.70
C ASP A 777 -22.43 -29.26 40.96
N ALA A 778 -21.32 -28.99 41.61
CA ALA A 778 -20.19 -28.32 40.97
C ALA A 778 -19.26 -29.33 40.27
N PRO A 779 -18.98 -29.18 38.95
CA PRO A 779 -18.00 -30.00 38.26
C PRO A 779 -16.60 -29.67 38.77
N ASP A 780 -15.72 -30.66 38.81
CA ASP A 780 -14.30 -30.47 39.12
C ASP A 780 -13.49 -30.09 37.86
N GLY A 781 -12.18 -29.79 38.07
CA GLY A 781 -11.31 -29.35 36.95
C GLY A 781 -11.09 -30.43 35.89
N GLU A 782 -11.16 -31.71 36.24
CA GLU A 782 -11.00 -32.83 35.30
C GLU A 782 -12.24 -33.02 34.45
N ASP A 783 -13.43 -32.86 35.04
CA ASP A 783 -14.72 -32.84 34.32
C ASP A 783 -14.79 -31.71 33.27
N LEU A 784 -14.34 -30.49 33.65
CA LEU A 784 -14.34 -29.33 32.76
C LEU A 784 -13.34 -29.49 31.63
N ALA A 785 -12.15 -30.04 31.93
CA ALA A 785 -11.13 -30.34 30.91
C ALA A 785 -11.60 -31.44 29.93
N ALA A 786 -12.34 -32.46 30.43
CA ALA A 786 -12.94 -33.50 29.59
C ALA A 786 -14.02 -32.92 28.67
N LEU A 787 -14.87 -32.02 29.19
CA LEU A 787 -15.89 -31.32 28.41
C LEU A 787 -15.27 -30.47 27.31
N THR A 788 -14.22 -29.67 27.63
CA THR A 788 -13.52 -28.84 26.66
C THR A 788 -12.93 -29.70 25.55
N ARG A 789 -12.29 -30.84 25.88
CA ARG A 789 -11.76 -31.78 24.87
C ARG A 789 -12.87 -32.34 23.98
N ALA A 790 -14.03 -32.70 24.55
CA ALA A 790 -15.15 -33.26 23.81
C ALA A 790 -15.79 -32.24 22.84
N LEU A 791 -15.91 -30.98 23.26
CA LEU A 791 -16.36 -29.87 22.40
C LEU A 791 -15.37 -29.61 21.26
N ASN A 792 -14.06 -29.62 21.55
CA ASN A 792 -13.02 -29.33 20.58
C ASN A 792 -12.76 -30.48 19.59
N GLN A 793 -13.19 -31.73 19.89
CA GLN A 793 -13.18 -32.83 18.91
C GLN A 793 -14.17 -32.63 17.73
N SER A 794 -15.05 -31.65 17.81
CA SER A 794 -16.06 -31.32 16.79
C SER A 794 -15.71 -30.06 16.00
N ASP A 795 -14.41 -29.73 15.83
CA ASP A 795 -13.91 -28.49 15.20
C ASP A 795 -14.47 -27.18 15.84
N LEU A 796 -14.86 -27.29 17.10
CA LEU A 796 -15.27 -26.13 17.90
C LEU A 796 -14.11 -25.78 18.82
N PHE A 797 -13.38 -24.71 18.52
CA PHE A 797 -12.32 -24.20 19.40
C PHE A 797 -12.92 -23.49 20.62
N VAL A 798 -13.46 -24.24 21.57
CA VAL A 798 -14.10 -23.73 22.77
C VAL A 798 -13.05 -23.58 23.86
N THR A 799 -12.69 -22.32 24.19
CA THR A 799 -11.94 -21.98 25.38
C THR A 799 -12.76 -21.03 26.25
N GLU A 800 -12.40 -20.90 27.51
CA GLU A 800 -13.06 -19.97 28.43
C GLU A 800 -12.95 -18.52 27.95
N GLU A 801 -11.80 -18.14 27.37
CA GLU A 801 -11.58 -16.82 26.78
C GLU A 801 -12.49 -16.55 25.60
N VAL A 802 -12.63 -17.50 24.68
CA VAL A 802 -13.55 -17.39 23.53
C VAL A 802 -15.01 -17.28 23.99
N LEU A 803 -15.41 -18.03 25.02
CA LEU A 803 -16.78 -17.93 25.58
C LEU A 803 -16.98 -16.57 26.27
N ARG A 804 -16.00 -16.06 26.99
CA ARG A 804 -16.05 -14.71 27.58
C ARG A 804 -16.30 -13.64 26.55
N GLU A 805 -15.62 -13.71 25.40
CA GLU A 805 -15.85 -12.80 24.28
C GLU A 805 -17.21 -13.01 23.63
N LEU A 806 -17.59 -14.27 23.35
CA LEU A 806 -18.83 -14.64 22.68
C LEU A 806 -20.10 -14.18 23.43
N TYR A 807 -20.04 -14.26 24.74
CA TYR A 807 -21.16 -13.89 25.63
C TYR A 807 -20.95 -12.55 26.34
N GLU A 808 -19.87 -11.79 25.99
CA GLU A 808 -19.49 -10.50 26.59
C GLU A 808 -19.42 -10.55 28.14
N GLN A 809 -18.84 -11.65 28.69
CA GLN A 809 -18.79 -11.96 30.11
C GLN A 809 -17.36 -12.13 30.61
N PRO A 810 -16.59 -11.05 30.82
CA PRO A 810 -15.15 -11.14 31.13
C PRO A 810 -14.83 -11.85 32.46
N ALA A 811 -15.76 -11.92 33.39
CA ALA A 811 -15.57 -12.55 34.71
C ALA A 811 -16.23 -13.93 34.84
N ALA A 812 -16.95 -14.44 33.84
CA ALA A 812 -17.60 -15.73 33.88
C ALA A 812 -16.60 -16.87 33.64
N ASN A 813 -16.77 -17.99 34.31
CA ASN A 813 -16.00 -19.21 34.08
C ASN A 813 -16.74 -20.18 33.16
N LEU A 814 -16.08 -21.24 32.72
CA LEU A 814 -16.66 -22.24 31.83
C LEU A 814 -17.98 -22.85 32.38
N ALA A 815 -18.04 -23.13 33.67
CA ALA A 815 -19.24 -23.69 34.31
C ALA A 815 -20.44 -22.70 34.27
N ASP A 816 -20.18 -21.40 34.38
CA ASP A 816 -21.22 -20.36 34.28
C ASP A 816 -21.81 -20.29 32.88
N PHE A 817 -20.96 -20.39 31.85
CA PHE A 817 -21.42 -20.47 30.46
C PHE A 817 -22.25 -21.74 30.21
N MET A 818 -21.81 -22.89 30.73
CA MET A 818 -22.57 -24.14 30.59
C MET A 818 -23.95 -24.06 31.28
N ARG A 819 -24.02 -23.45 32.47
CA ARG A 819 -25.31 -23.21 33.15
C ARG A 819 -26.23 -22.29 32.33
N HIS A 820 -25.65 -21.27 31.70
CA HIS A 820 -26.40 -20.35 30.85
C HIS A 820 -26.94 -21.07 29.60
N ILE A 821 -26.10 -21.82 28.88
CA ILE A 821 -26.47 -22.57 27.67
C ILE A 821 -27.55 -23.65 27.97
N LEU A 822 -27.49 -24.27 29.14
CA LEU A 822 -28.47 -25.24 29.60
C LEU A 822 -29.70 -24.60 30.26
N GLU A 823 -29.82 -23.27 30.18
CA GLU A 823 -30.95 -22.49 30.77
C GLU A 823 -31.13 -22.65 32.28
N LEU A 824 -30.09 -23.09 32.98
CA LEU A 824 -30.11 -23.28 34.44
C LEU A 824 -29.91 -21.96 35.18
N ARG A 825 -29.21 -20.98 34.58
CA ARG A 825 -28.95 -19.67 35.18
C ARG A 825 -28.70 -18.63 34.10
N HIS A 826 -29.38 -17.47 34.21
CA HIS A 826 -29.08 -16.33 33.32
C HIS A 826 -27.76 -15.64 33.71
N LEU A 827 -26.90 -15.30 32.71
CA LEU A 827 -25.68 -14.50 32.92
C LEU A 827 -26.01 -13.05 32.56
N PRO A 828 -26.05 -12.14 33.56
CA PRO A 828 -26.26 -10.70 33.25
C PRO A 828 -25.09 -10.15 32.50
N SER A 829 -25.32 -9.33 31.49
CA SER A 829 -24.27 -8.62 30.72
C SER A 829 -23.40 -7.75 31.63
N TRP A 830 -22.18 -7.41 31.15
CA TRP A 830 -21.30 -6.46 31.85
C TRP A 830 -22.02 -5.15 32.15
N GLU A 831 -22.72 -4.64 31.15
CA GLU A 831 -23.50 -3.39 31.30
C GLU A 831 -24.60 -3.52 32.36
N GLU A 832 -25.34 -4.65 32.40
CA GLU A 832 -26.37 -4.92 33.41
C GLU A 832 -25.77 -5.01 34.81
N ARG A 833 -24.62 -5.68 34.96
CA ARG A 833 -23.91 -5.79 36.26
C ARG A 833 -23.44 -4.43 36.79
N ILE A 834 -22.80 -3.63 35.92
CA ILE A 834 -22.33 -2.30 36.31
C ILE A 834 -23.50 -1.36 36.56
N ARG A 835 -24.58 -1.44 35.77
CA ARG A 835 -25.80 -0.66 36.02
C ARG A 835 -26.39 -1.00 37.38
N ALA A 836 -26.59 -2.27 37.67
CA ALA A 836 -27.12 -2.74 38.95
C ALA A 836 -26.23 -2.33 40.13
N ALA A 837 -24.91 -2.46 40.01
CA ALA A 837 -23.97 -2.07 41.05
C ALA A 837 -24.03 -0.55 41.35
N PHE A 838 -24.09 0.29 40.30
CA PHE A 838 -24.24 1.75 40.51
C PHE A 838 -25.63 2.14 41.02
N GLU A 839 -26.68 1.48 40.61
CA GLU A 839 -28.05 1.70 41.15
C GLU A 839 -28.10 1.30 42.63
N GLN A 840 -27.49 0.20 43.02
CA GLN A 840 -27.37 -0.21 44.42
C GLN A 840 -26.55 0.79 45.24
N PHE A 841 -25.38 1.23 44.70
CA PHE A 841 -24.57 2.26 45.36
C PHE A 841 -25.34 3.57 45.60
N ILE A 842 -26.13 4.02 44.60
CA ILE A 842 -26.98 5.22 44.71
C ILE A 842 -28.08 5.00 45.77
N GLN A 843 -28.69 3.82 45.87
CA GLN A 843 -29.71 3.49 46.87
C GLN A 843 -29.12 3.43 48.30
N ASP A 844 -27.95 2.83 48.46
CA ASP A 844 -27.28 2.70 49.75
C ASP A 844 -26.83 4.10 50.29
N HIS A 845 -26.60 5.06 49.41
CA HIS A 845 -26.28 6.46 49.74
C HIS A 845 -27.49 7.39 49.61
N GLY A 846 -28.55 7.12 50.36
CA GLY A 846 -29.80 7.88 50.28
C GLY A 846 -29.57 9.38 50.50
N GLY A 847 -30.21 10.23 49.69
CA GLY A 847 -30.15 11.70 49.78
C GLY A 847 -29.22 12.41 48.81
N LEU A 848 -28.66 11.70 47.82
CA LEU A 848 -27.86 12.31 46.77
C LEU A 848 -28.66 13.27 45.91
N SER A 849 -28.09 14.46 45.64
CA SER A 849 -28.66 15.46 44.75
C SER A 849 -28.62 15.01 43.29
N ALA A 850 -29.46 15.59 42.44
CA ALA A 850 -29.48 15.29 41.00
C ALA A 850 -28.11 15.49 40.32
N SER A 851 -27.35 16.49 40.78
CA SER A 851 -25.98 16.77 40.27
C SER A 851 -24.98 15.65 40.69
N GLN A 852 -25.09 15.13 41.89
CA GLN A 852 -24.29 14.01 42.38
C GLN A 852 -24.60 12.72 41.62
N ILE A 853 -25.90 12.41 41.42
CA ILE A 853 -26.35 11.27 40.63
C ILE A 853 -25.86 11.37 39.16
N ASN A 854 -25.88 12.56 38.57
CA ASN A 854 -25.39 12.76 37.21
C ASN A 854 -23.87 12.54 37.12
N PHE A 855 -23.12 12.97 38.15
CA PHE A 855 -21.67 12.71 38.21
C PHE A 855 -21.38 11.22 38.37
N LEU A 856 -22.10 10.49 39.21
CA LEU A 856 -21.96 9.02 39.33
C LEU A 856 -22.29 8.29 38.02
N ARG A 857 -23.25 8.80 37.23
CA ARG A 857 -23.56 8.28 35.89
C ARG A 857 -22.36 8.47 34.93
N ALA A 858 -21.66 9.59 35.01
CA ALA A 858 -20.45 9.81 34.22
C ALA A 858 -19.32 8.84 34.64
N ILE A 859 -19.14 8.62 35.95
CA ILE A 859 -18.20 7.59 36.49
C ILE A 859 -18.61 6.18 35.99
N ARG A 860 -19.90 5.83 36.04
CA ARG A 860 -20.40 4.55 35.50
C ARG A 860 -20.02 4.37 34.02
N ALA A 861 -20.15 5.43 33.22
CA ALA A 861 -19.75 5.35 31.80
C ALA A 861 -18.25 5.08 31.64
N ALA A 862 -17.40 5.60 32.50
CA ALA A 862 -15.96 5.30 32.53
C ALA A 862 -15.68 3.84 32.94
N VAL A 863 -16.37 3.35 33.96
CA VAL A 863 -16.24 1.96 34.42
C VAL A 863 -16.69 0.96 33.33
N LEU A 864 -17.74 1.28 32.59
CA LEU A 864 -18.19 0.46 31.46
C LEU A 864 -17.12 0.32 30.36
N GLN A 865 -16.20 1.29 30.26
CA GLN A 865 -15.06 1.23 29.33
C GLN A 865 -13.79 0.63 29.96
N HIS A 866 -13.90 -0.02 31.11
CA HIS A 866 -12.78 -0.58 31.88
C HIS A 866 -11.71 0.47 32.29
N ALA A 867 -12.11 1.74 32.42
CA ALA A 867 -11.20 2.81 32.86
C ALA A 867 -11.03 2.81 34.38
N ARG A 868 -9.79 2.60 34.83
CA ARG A 868 -9.44 2.81 36.22
C ARG A 868 -9.30 4.32 36.51
N LEU A 869 -9.91 4.81 37.59
CA LEU A 869 -10.02 6.23 37.87
C LEU A 869 -9.10 6.64 39.04
N THR A 870 -8.54 7.84 38.92
CA THR A 870 -7.76 8.51 39.96
C THR A 870 -8.46 9.82 40.38
N ARG A 871 -8.12 10.35 41.56
CA ARG A 871 -8.70 11.60 42.07
C ARG A 871 -8.49 12.78 41.13
N ASP A 872 -7.30 12.86 40.53
CA ASP A 872 -6.94 13.89 39.54
C ASP A 872 -7.81 13.82 38.27
N GLN A 873 -8.19 12.62 37.84
CA GLN A 873 -9.05 12.42 36.66
C GLN A 873 -10.50 12.81 36.93
N LEU A 874 -11.01 12.66 38.15
CA LEU A 874 -12.34 13.13 38.50
C LEU A 874 -12.46 14.68 38.41
N ALA A 875 -11.35 15.39 38.70
CA ALA A 875 -11.28 16.84 38.67
C ALA A 875 -11.03 17.43 37.27
N ARG A 876 -10.78 16.61 36.23
CA ARG A 876 -10.45 17.04 34.86
C ARG A 876 -11.55 16.67 33.84
N PRO A 877 -11.69 17.43 32.75
CA PRO A 877 -12.50 16.95 31.62
C PRO A 877 -12.03 15.55 31.12
N PRO A 878 -12.92 14.63 30.76
CA PRO A 878 -14.35 14.87 30.54
C PRO A 878 -15.23 14.86 31.81
N LEU A 879 -14.81 14.20 32.89
CA LEU A 879 -15.63 14.02 34.09
C LEU A 879 -16.01 15.35 34.76
N ALA A 880 -15.09 16.32 34.84
CA ALA A 880 -15.34 17.66 35.39
C ALA A 880 -16.45 18.46 34.66
N ARG A 881 -16.85 18.02 33.41
CA ARG A 881 -18.02 18.63 32.74
C ARG A 881 -19.34 18.21 33.33
N ALA A 882 -19.39 17.09 34.03
CA ALA A 882 -20.56 16.64 34.78
C ALA A 882 -20.68 17.33 36.13
N GLY A 883 -19.68 18.11 36.57
CA GLY A 883 -19.62 18.88 37.81
C GLY A 883 -18.21 18.89 38.41
N ARG A 884 -17.91 19.89 39.26
CA ARG A 884 -16.67 19.87 40.05
C ARG A 884 -16.83 18.92 41.22
N VAL A 885 -16.02 17.84 41.23
CA VAL A 885 -16.13 16.76 42.21
C VAL A 885 -16.04 17.24 43.66
N GLU A 886 -15.14 18.20 43.96
CA GLU A 886 -14.97 18.77 45.27
C GLU A 886 -16.15 19.67 45.73
N ALA A 887 -16.96 20.12 44.78
CA ALA A 887 -18.20 20.88 45.08
C ALA A 887 -19.40 19.95 45.28
N LEU A 888 -19.33 18.73 44.79
CA LEU A 888 -20.39 17.72 44.84
C LEU A 888 -20.25 16.74 46.01
N PHE A 889 -19.01 16.38 46.35
CA PHE A 889 -18.73 15.35 47.34
C PHE A 889 -17.64 15.76 48.32
N LYS A 890 -17.69 15.27 49.54
CA LYS A 890 -16.63 15.45 50.55
C LYS A 890 -15.42 14.56 50.21
N PRO A 891 -14.21 14.91 50.72
CA PRO A 891 -13.01 14.12 50.42
C PRO A 891 -13.13 12.61 50.69
N ALA A 892 -13.77 12.22 51.78
CA ALA A 892 -13.99 10.80 52.14
C ALA A 892 -14.96 10.09 51.18
N GLU A 893 -16.00 10.81 50.72
CA GLU A 893 -16.97 10.28 49.74
C GLU A 893 -16.32 10.11 48.36
N ILE A 894 -15.36 10.98 47.99
CA ILE A 894 -14.62 10.87 46.74
C ILE A 894 -13.74 9.59 46.78
N ASP A 895 -13.07 9.34 47.89
CA ASP A 895 -12.22 8.14 48.02
C ASP A 895 -13.06 6.86 47.98
N GLU A 896 -14.25 6.88 48.61
CA GLU A 896 -15.19 5.76 48.58
C GLU A 896 -15.72 5.49 47.16
N ILE A 897 -16.08 6.52 46.39
CA ILE A 897 -16.52 6.41 45.00
C ILE A 897 -15.40 5.82 44.13
N LEU A 898 -14.17 6.28 44.33
CA LEU A 898 -13.00 5.78 43.59
C LEU A 898 -12.74 4.30 43.90
N ASP A 899 -12.75 3.92 45.18
CA ASP A 899 -12.56 2.53 45.60
C ASP A 899 -13.65 1.62 45.08
N PHE A 900 -14.91 2.08 45.09
CA PHE A 900 -16.04 1.36 44.51
C PHE A 900 -15.86 1.18 42.99
N ALA A 901 -15.63 2.27 42.26
CA ALA A 901 -15.48 2.24 40.81
C ALA A 901 -14.30 1.37 40.36
N ASN A 902 -13.13 1.50 41.03
CA ASN A 902 -11.95 0.73 40.69
C ASN A 902 -12.07 -0.77 41.02
N ARG A 903 -12.75 -1.14 42.13
CA ARG A 903 -13.07 -2.54 42.42
C ARG A 903 -13.90 -3.19 41.35
N LEU A 904 -14.87 -2.47 40.75
CA LEU A 904 -15.65 -2.99 39.66
C LEU A 904 -14.80 -3.24 38.38
N VAL A 905 -13.85 -2.35 38.09
CA VAL A 905 -12.91 -2.51 36.96
C VAL A 905 -11.91 -3.64 37.21
N ASP A 906 -11.40 -3.77 38.47
CA ASP A 906 -10.45 -4.85 38.81
C ASP A 906 -11.12 -6.24 38.84
N ALA A 907 -12.45 -6.29 39.00
CA ALA A 907 -13.26 -7.52 38.94
C ALA A 907 -13.71 -7.91 37.49
N ALA A 908 -13.34 -7.13 36.48
CA ALA A 908 -13.64 -7.32 35.06
C ALA A 908 -12.47 -7.97 34.32
#